data_2b87b0fd55bd44f7eab770e5dc490c6c
#
_entry.id   2b87b0fd55bd44f7eab770e5dc490c6c
#
_cell.length_a   1.000
_cell.length_b   1.000
_cell.length_c   1.000
_cell.angle_alpha   90.00
_cell.angle_beta   90.00
_cell.angle_gamma   90.00
#
_symmetry.space_group_name_H-M   'P 1'
#
loop_
_entity.id
_entity.type
_entity.pdbx_description
1 polymer ?
#
loop_
_entity_poly.entity_id
_entity_poly.type
_entity_poly.pdbx_seq_one_letter_code
_entity_poly.pdbx_strand_id
1 'polypeptide(L)'
;MGLELPVLNQSRDTRESFAAARELESQLRSTIQGEVHFDPASRALYAVDASNYRATPIGVVLPHDAADVEATLAACRGLGAPILSRGAGTSLSGNCCNVAVILDFSKYMRRLIYLDPATKTAIVEPGIVLDRVREAAEVHHLTFAPDPATHSRCTIGGMIGNNSCGTHSVMGGLTASNVRSLEILLYDGTRMTVGATTDEEIDAIVARGGRPAQIYSGLRDIRNKYGDEIRRRFPPIPRRVSGYNLDELLPERGFHVARALVGSEGSLVTVLSATLDLMHSPPSRRLAVLGFPDPFLAADAVPAIIGCGPIGLEGVDAMLLDFMRRKNLAVDDMKLLPEGGAFLLAEFGAENDQEAEAKAHALLSASSRFAGSPTGRVCTPEEAVRVWFIRESALGATVFVPGEPHGWEGWEDAAVPPEQLGSYLRQLWALMKTYGYRSPMYGHFGQGCVHTRINFDLESEPGIRKFRAFLDDATDIVIAHGGSISGEHGDGRARAALLPKMFGNELMQAFREFKSLWDPDNRMNPAILMDPVSRTGIAQPEDDLRLGAGYQAKSPATFFQFPNDNGSFGEATLRCVGVGACRKETAGTMCPSYMVTREERHSTRGRAHLLWELLEGKVPGFGAPAINAQSAARSAPDGAVDWHNESVREALDLCLACKACKTECPVNVDVATWKSEFLAHYYAGRRHPLHHYAFGFMDRLAHLSSLIPGLSPRVANVPLALPGLSHAVKAVLGVAQQRKLPQFAASSFQHAWSRRPSAFVSGHEFTRADRSDKKIGALAPEGRVLLWPDTWNNYYHPQSLHAAARILESAGFPPEVPRHHVCCGRPLYDFGFLAAARSYLEKILRDLAPQIDAGLPFVFLEPSCATVFRDELINFFPPGSEFAPRAQRLRDQTLLLSQFLVRYAPDFKPPELSGQKIVLHGHCHHKSLMRMTDEVDLLRRTGAAVTLLDSGCCGMAGPFGFERDKYEVSQALGERVLLPAVRAAAPDTILVADGFSCREQIAQNSSRRAVHFVEVLARG
;
A
#
# COMPACT_ATOMS: atom_id res chain seq x y z
N MET A 1 -30.38 4.44 -40.40
CA MET A 1 -30.58 3.02 -40.03
C MET A 1 -29.75 2.80 -38.79
N GLY A 2 -30.41 2.82 -37.63
CA GLY A 2 -29.72 2.58 -36.37
C GLY A 2 -29.35 1.12 -36.29
N LEU A 3 -28.05 0.85 -36.16
CA LEU A 3 -27.53 -0.44 -35.68
C LEU A 3 -27.82 -0.53 -34.17
N GLU A 4 -28.87 -1.29 -33.83
CA GLU A 4 -29.00 -1.78 -32.46
C GLU A 4 -27.81 -2.65 -32.16
N LEU A 5 -26.91 -2.14 -31.34
CA LEU A 5 -25.84 -2.94 -30.75
C LEU A 5 -26.45 -3.94 -29.76
N PRO A 6 -26.12 -5.23 -29.84
CA PRO A 6 -26.61 -6.18 -28.86
C PRO A 6 -26.15 -5.78 -27.46
N VAL A 7 -27.08 -5.84 -26.51
CA VAL A 7 -26.83 -5.61 -25.08
C VAL A 7 -25.78 -6.62 -24.61
N LEU A 8 -24.52 -6.19 -24.53
CA LEU A 8 -23.39 -6.94 -23.97
C LEU A 8 -23.39 -6.78 -22.47
N ASN A 9 -24.26 -7.46 -21.77
CA ASN A 9 -24.29 -7.47 -20.31
C ASN A 9 -24.17 -8.90 -19.74
N GLN A 10 -23.23 -9.68 -20.27
CA GLN A 10 -22.75 -10.88 -19.58
C GLN A 10 -21.24 -10.80 -19.56
N SER A 11 -20.67 -10.62 -18.35
CA SER A 11 -19.24 -10.72 -18.16
C SER A 11 -18.73 -12.02 -18.78
N ARG A 12 -17.60 -12.00 -19.48
CA ARG A 12 -16.92 -13.22 -19.99
C ARG A 12 -16.67 -14.23 -18.87
N ASP A 13 -16.69 -13.80 -17.62
CA ASP A 13 -16.59 -14.61 -16.41
C ASP A 13 -17.69 -15.70 -16.26
N THR A 14 -18.82 -15.53 -16.90
CA THR A 14 -19.90 -16.54 -16.94
C THR A 14 -19.73 -17.57 -18.05
N ARG A 15 -18.77 -17.36 -18.95
CA ARG A 15 -18.45 -18.30 -20.04
C ARG A 15 -17.40 -19.30 -19.59
N GLU A 16 -17.86 -20.48 -19.24
CA GLU A 16 -17.13 -21.73 -19.11
C GLU A 16 -16.03 -21.74 -18.02
N SER A 17 -16.35 -22.40 -16.89
CA SER A 17 -15.31 -23.03 -16.06
C SER A 17 -14.42 -23.86 -17.00
N PHE A 18 -13.12 -23.61 -17.04
CA PHE A 18 -12.17 -24.45 -17.80
C PHE A 18 -12.37 -25.93 -17.41
N ALA A 19 -12.90 -26.71 -18.33
CA ALA A 19 -13.41 -28.05 -18.03
C ALA A 19 -12.35 -28.98 -17.44
N ALA A 20 -11.07 -28.80 -17.85
CA ALA A 20 -9.94 -29.60 -17.37
C ALA A 20 -9.24 -29.00 -16.13
N ALA A 21 -9.84 -28.03 -15.41
CA ALA A 21 -9.16 -27.35 -14.29
C ALA A 21 -8.69 -28.32 -13.17
N ARG A 22 -9.52 -29.34 -12.84
CA ARG A 22 -9.15 -30.34 -11.80
C ARG A 22 -8.01 -31.24 -12.25
N GLU A 23 -8.01 -31.64 -13.51
CA GLU A 23 -6.94 -32.45 -14.09
C GLU A 23 -5.63 -31.67 -14.11
N LEU A 24 -5.68 -30.40 -14.54
CA LEU A 24 -4.53 -29.50 -14.54
C LEU A 24 -3.98 -29.28 -13.12
N GLU A 25 -4.85 -29.02 -12.13
CA GLU A 25 -4.45 -28.91 -10.73
C GLU A 25 -3.72 -30.16 -10.24
N SER A 26 -4.30 -31.36 -10.49
CA SER A 26 -3.70 -32.62 -10.08
C SER A 26 -2.34 -32.86 -10.72
N GLN A 27 -2.22 -32.57 -12.00
CA GLN A 27 -0.96 -32.69 -12.74
C GLN A 27 0.11 -31.74 -12.18
N LEU A 28 -0.23 -30.46 -12.00
CA LEU A 28 0.69 -29.45 -11.45
C LEU A 28 1.17 -29.80 -10.06
N ARG A 29 0.27 -30.21 -9.15
CA ARG A 29 0.63 -30.63 -7.78
C ARG A 29 1.60 -31.81 -7.74
N SER A 30 1.62 -32.66 -8.77
CA SER A 30 2.53 -33.79 -8.85
C SER A 30 3.87 -33.50 -9.53
N THR A 31 4.00 -32.39 -10.25
CA THR A 31 5.15 -32.11 -11.10
C THR A 31 6.01 -30.94 -10.65
N ILE A 32 5.47 -29.97 -9.92
CA ILE A 32 6.21 -28.77 -9.49
C ILE A 32 6.48 -28.77 -7.98
N GLN A 33 7.53 -28.06 -7.57
CA GLN A 33 7.89 -27.83 -6.17
C GLN A 33 7.18 -26.60 -5.58
N GLY A 34 6.79 -25.67 -6.43
CA GLY A 34 6.07 -24.47 -6.05
C GLY A 34 4.65 -24.71 -5.57
N GLU A 35 3.92 -23.63 -5.34
CA GLU A 35 2.56 -23.70 -4.82
C GLU A 35 1.53 -23.73 -5.95
N VAL A 36 0.46 -24.53 -5.77
CA VAL A 36 -0.65 -24.67 -6.73
C VAL A 36 -1.98 -24.42 -6.03
N HIS A 37 -2.69 -23.38 -6.46
CA HIS A 37 -3.92 -22.88 -5.85
C HIS A 37 -5.04 -22.74 -6.88
N PHE A 38 -6.00 -23.66 -6.84
CA PHE A 38 -7.19 -23.64 -7.70
C PHE A 38 -8.48 -23.47 -6.89
N ASP A 39 -8.34 -23.27 -5.58
CA ASP A 39 -9.47 -23.02 -4.69
C ASP A 39 -10.13 -21.66 -4.99
N PRO A 40 -11.44 -21.51 -4.66
CA PRO A 40 -12.18 -20.28 -4.97
C PRO A 40 -11.60 -19.02 -4.32
N ALA A 41 -11.04 -19.11 -3.12
CA ALA A 41 -10.48 -17.95 -2.41
C ALA A 41 -9.19 -17.45 -3.08
N SER A 42 -8.31 -18.37 -3.48
CA SER A 42 -7.09 -18.00 -4.22
C SER A 42 -7.44 -17.39 -5.58
N ARG A 43 -8.44 -17.92 -6.29
CA ARG A 43 -8.94 -17.36 -7.54
C ARG A 43 -9.53 -15.95 -7.33
N ALA A 44 -10.25 -15.72 -6.24
CA ALA A 44 -10.78 -14.43 -5.85
C ALA A 44 -9.68 -13.39 -5.60
N LEU A 45 -8.59 -13.77 -4.93
CA LEU A 45 -7.44 -12.91 -4.66
C LEU A 45 -6.78 -12.34 -5.92
N TYR A 46 -6.75 -13.14 -6.99
CA TYR A 46 -6.07 -12.80 -8.23
C TYR A 46 -6.99 -12.34 -9.36
N ALA A 47 -8.31 -12.24 -9.10
CA ALA A 47 -9.29 -11.82 -10.09
C ALA A 47 -9.17 -10.35 -10.52
N VAL A 48 -8.46 -9.53 -9.77
CA VAL A 48 -8.27 -8.09 -10.02
C VAL A 48 -6.80 -7.70 -9.93
N ASP A 49 -6.45 -6.59 -10.56
CA ASP A 49 -5.19 -5.86 -10.38
C ASP A 49 -5.47 -4.45 -9.81
N ALA A 50 -4.70 -3.42 -10.20
CA ALA A 50 -4.95 -2.04 -9.76
C ALA A 50 -5.82 -1.25 -10.75
N SER A 51 -6.44 -1.92 -11.72
CA SER A 51 -7.31 -1.31 -12.74
C SER A 51 -8.79 -1.43 -12.41
N ASN A 52 -9.62 -0.91 -13.30
CA ASN A 52 -11.08 -1.01 -13.24
C ASN A 52 -11.63 -2.39 -13.65
N TYR A 53 -10.76 -3.35 -13.98
CA TYR A 53 -11.13 -4.63 -14.61
C TYR A 53 -11.10 -5.79 -13.63
N ARG A 54 -11.85 -6.84 -13.97
CA ARG A 54 -11.93 -8.07 -13.20
C ARG A 54 -12.08 -9.29 -14.13
N ALA A 55 -11.26 -10.32 -13.91
CA ALA A 55 -11.40 -11.61 -14.58
C ALA A 55 -10.95 -12.74 -13.62
N THR A 56 -11.83 -13.71 -13.36
CA THR A 56 -11.53 -14.82 -12.45
C THR A 56 -10.56 -15.81 -13.11
N PRO A 57 -9.34 -16.03 -12.54
CA PRO A 57 -8.37 -16.95 -13.14
C PRO A 57 -8.83 -18.41 -13.07
N ILE A 58 -8.24 -19.25 -13.92
CA ILE A 58 -8.40 -20.70 -13.87
C ILE A 58 -7.80 -21.25 -12.58
N GLY A 59 -6.59 -20.82 -12.25
CA GLY A 59 -5.83 -21.17 -11.07
C GLY A 59 -4.61 -20.25 -10.94
N VAL A 60 -3.86 -20.42 -9.85
CA VAL A 60 -2.66 -19.64 -9.54
C VAL A 60 -1.52 -20.61 -9.21
N VAL A 61 -0.36 -20.38 -9.79
CA VAL A 61 0.87 -21.11 -9.54
C VAL A 61 1.94 -20.13 -9.07
N LEU A 62 2.62 -20.46 -7.97
CA LEU A 62 3.77 -19.70 -7.48
C LEU A 62 5.02 -20.56 -7.72
N PRO A 63 5.71 -20.40 -8.86
CA PRO A 63 6.84 -21.25 -9.21
C PRO A 63 8.02 -20.99 -8.29
N HIS A 64 8.70 -22.08 -7.88
CA HIS A 64 9.89 -21.98 -7.04
C HIS A 64 11.12 -21.58 -7.87
N ASP A 65 11.20 -22.08 -9.10
CA ASP A 65 12.31 -21.82 -10.03
C ASP A 65 11.87 -21.97 -11.50
N ALA A 66 12.83 -21.86 -12.43
CA ALA A 66 12.57 -21.98 -13.85
C ALA A 66 12.05 -23.37 -14.28
N ALA A 67 12.43 -24.44 -13.58
CA ALA A 67 11.94 -25.77 -13.89
C ALA A 67 10.44 -25.91 -13.58
N ASP A 68 9.96 -25.29 -12.51
CA ASP A 68 8.53 -25.22 -12.22
C ASP A 68 7.77 -24.44 -13.29
N VAL A 69 8.35 -23.36 -13.83
CA VAL A 69 7.75 -22.59 -14.93
C VAL A 69 7.63 -23.47 -16.18
N GLU A 70 8.70 -24.16 -16.56
CA GLU A 70 8.72 -25.08 -17.71
C GLU A 70 7.67 -26.20 -17.57
N ALA A 71 7.60 -26.82 -16.39
CA ALA A 71 6.62 -27.87 -16.09
C ALA A 71 5.17 -27.33 -16.11
N THR A 72 4.96 -26.11 -15.62
CA THR A 72 3.63 -25.48 -15.65
C THR A 72 3.20 -25.19 -17.09
N LEU A 73 4.07 -24.63 -17.92
CA LEU A 73 3.76 -24.39 -19.33
C LEU A 73 3.49 -25.71 -20.07
N ALA A 74 4.26 -26.76 -19.79
CA ALA A 74 4.05 -28.09 -20.39
C ALA A 74 2.68 -28.67 -20.04
N ALA A 75 2.27 -28.60 -18.77
CA ALA A 75 0.96 -29.05 -18.33
C ALA A 75 -0.18 -28.20 -18.95
N CYS A 76 -0.03 -26.87 -18.96
CA CYS A 76 -1.02 -25.98 -19.57
C CYS A 76 -1.16 -26.25 -21.09
N ARG A 77 -0.05 -26.46 -21.79
CA ARG A 77 -0.04 -26.79 -23.22
C ARG A 77 -0.75 -28.12 -23.50
N GLY A 78 -0.51 -29.13 -22.69
CA GLY A 78 -1.14 -30.44 -22.82
C GLY A 78 -2.69 -30.37 -22.78
N LEU A 79 -3.23 -29.44 -22.01
CA LEU A 79 -4.68 -29.25 -21.82
C LEU A 79 -5.23 -28.00 -22.53
N GLY A 80 -4.40 -27.23 -23.21
CA GLY A 80 -4.80 -26.01 -23.92
C GLY A 80 -5.15 -24.83 -23.00
N ALA A 81 -4.66 -24.81 -21.76
CA ALA A 81 -4.91 -23.73 -20.80
C ALA A 81 -4.07 -22.49 -21.12
N PRO A 82 -4.65 -21.28 -21.20
CA PRO A 82 -3.86 -20.06 -21.33
C PRO A 82 -3.12 -19.74 -20.03
N ILE A 83 -2.04 -18.95 -20.15
CA ILE A 83 -1.24 -18.50 -19.01
C ILE A 83 -1.11 -16.98 -18.98
N LEU A 84 -0.86 -16.46 -17.78
CA LEU A 84 -0.59 -15.06 -17.50
C LEU A 84 0.57 -14.95 -16.52
N SER A 85 1.71 -14.43 -16.96
CA SER A 85 2.81 -14.06 -16.05
C SER A 85 2.45 -12.81 -15.25
N ARG A 86 2.59 -12.88 -13.91
CA ARG A 86 2.21 -11.78 -13.01
C ARG A 86 3.32 -11.49 -12.00
N GLY A 87 3.60 -10.20 -11.81
CA GLY A 87 4.44 -9.69 -10.74
C GLY A 87 3.60 -9.18 -9.56
N ALA A 88 3.78 -7.92 -9.19
CA ALA A 88 3.08 -7.32 -8.06
C ALA A 88 1.58 -7.04 -8.28
N GLY A 89 1.07 -7.15 -9.51
CA GLY A 89 -0.33 -6.84 -9.85
C GLY A 89 -0.70 -5.38 -9.59
N THR A 90 0.19 -4.45 -9.93
CA THR A 90 0.01 -3.01 -9.76
C THR A 90 -0.34 -2.29 -11.07
N SER A 91 -0.63 -3.02 -12.14
CA SER A 91 -1.03 -2.47 -13.42
C SER A 91 -2.38 -1.75 -13.33
N LEU A 92 -2.50 -0.63 -14.05
CA LEU A 92 -3.70 0.20 -14.13
C LEU A 92 -4.51 -0.03 -15.42
N SER A 93 -4.02 -0.87 -16.33
CA SER A 93 -4.62 -1.11 -17.65
C SER A 93 -5.38 -2.46 -17.77
N GLY A 94 -5.42 -3.27 -16.70
CA GLY A 94 -6.12 -4.56 -16.71
C GLY A 94 -5.39 -5.68 -17.44
N ASN A 95 -4.06 -5.60 -17.58
CA ASN A 95 -3.25 -6.63 -18.22
C ASN A 95 -2.77 -7.73 -17.26
N CYS A 96 -2.98 -7.55 -15.95
CA CYS A 96 -2.59 -8.52 -14.92
C CYS A 96 -3.76 -9.35 -14.38
N CYS A 97 -4.93 -9.33 -15.01
CA CYS A 97 -6.07 -10.17 -14.69
C CYS A 97 -6.66 -10.79 -15.98
N ASN A 98 -6.83 -12.10 -15.99
CA ASN A 98 -7.37 -12.82 -17.14
C ASN A 98 -7.92 -14.20 -16.74
N VAL A 99 -8.74 -14.79 -17.59
CA VAL A 99 -9.18 -16.19 -17.50
C VAL A 99 -8.03 -17.09 -18.00
N ALA A 100 -7.04 -17.27 -17.15
CA ALA A 100 -5.78 -17.97 -17.44
C ALA A 100 -5.24 -18.61 -16.16
N VAL A 101 -4.23 -19.48 -16.28
CA VAL A 101 -3.40 -19.89 -15.14
C VAL A 101 -2.41 -18.76 -14.87
N ILE A 102 -2.48 -18.19 -13.69
CA ILE A 102 -1.57 -17.09 -13.29
C ILE A 102 -0.28 -17.68 -12.73
N LEU A 103 0.87 -17.24 -13.28
CA LEU A 103 2.20 -17.49 -12.75
C LEU A 103 2.64 -16.28 -11.92
N ASP A 104 2.56 -16.38 -10.57
CA ASP A 104 3.02 -15.31 -9.67
C ASP A 104 4.48 -15.52 -9.29
N PHE A 105 5.36 -14.69 -9.86
CA PHE A 105 6.81 -14.73 -9.63
C PHE A 105 7.25 -14.08 -8.32
N SER A 106 6.38 -13.33 -7.65
CA SER A 106 6.78 -12.39 -6.59
C SER A 106 7.19 -13.05 -5.26
N LYS A 107 6.94 -14.34 -5.06
CA LYS A 107 7.25 -15.03 -3.80
C LYS A 107 8.61 -15.71 -3.78
N TYR A 108 8.98 -16.44 -4.81
CA TYR A 108 10.18 -17.29 -4.83
C TYR A 108 11.24 -16.84 -5.84
N MET A 109 10.89 -16.58 -7.11
CA MET A 109 11.83 -16.19 -8.17
C MET A 109 12.20 -14.70 -8.10
N ARG A 110 12.98 -14.31 -7.07
CA ARG A 110 13.24 -12.91 -6.70
C ARG A 110 14.71 -12.61 -6.36
N ARG A 111 15.63 -13.37 -6.88
CA ARG A 111 17.05 -13.20 -6.61
C ARG A 111 17.67 -12.12 -7.49
N LEU A 112 18.58 -11.34 -6.90
CA LEU A 112 19.67 -10.69 -7.62
C LEU A 112 20.74 -11.76 -7.81
N ILE A 113 20.86 -12.30 -9.04
CA ILE A 113 21.74 -13.43 -9.34
C ILE A 113 23.20 -12.95 -9.37
N TYR A 114 23.43 -11.80 -10.02
CA TYR A 114 24.76 -11.23 -10.17
C TYR A 114 24.68 -9.72 -10.37
N LEU A 115 25.66 -8.98 -9.86
CA LEU A 115 25.85 -7.55 -10.12
C LEU A 115 27.34 -7.31 -10.37
N ASP A 116 27.64 -6.67 -11.49
CA ASP A 116 29.00 -6.29 -11.87
C ASP A 116 29.10 -4.76 -12.02
N PRO A 117 29.76 -4.09 -11.08
CA PRO A 117 29.97 -2.65 -11.16
C PRO A 117 30.86 -2.22 -12.33
N ALA A 118 31.79 -3.09 -12.79
CA ALA A 118 32.73 -2.76 -13.85
C ALA A 118 32.03 -2.69 -15.22
N THR A 119 31.16 -3.65 -15.51
CA THR A 119 30.34 -3.67 -16.73
C THR A 119 29.02 -2.95 -16.57
N LYS A 120 28.72 -2.45 -15.37
CA LYS A 120 27.47 -1.79 -14.97
C LYS A 120 26.25 -2.62 -15.34
N THR A 121 26.26 -3.90 -14.95
CA THR A 121 25.16 -4.83 -15.25
C THR A 121 24.67 -5.55 -14.00
N ALA A 122 23.38 -5.93 -14.04
CA ALA A 122 22.78 -6.82 -13.06
C ALA A 122 21.99 -7.94 -13.77
N ILE A 123 22.12 -9.17 -13.27
CA ILE A 123 21.30 -10.31 -13.71
C ILE A 123 20.30 -10.61 -12.60
N VAL A 124 19.01 -10.64 -12.95
CA VAL A 124 17.93 -10.72 -11.97
C VAL A 124 16.86 -11.72 -12.39
N GLU A 125 16.18 -12.30 -11.38
CA GLU A 125 14.94 -13.03 -11.59
C GLU A 125 13.74 -12.09 -11.70
N PRO A 126 12.66 -12.48 -12.40
CA PRO A 126 11.55 -11.57 -12.74
C PRO A 126 10.74 -11.08 -11.53
N GLY A 127 10.71 -11.83 -10.43
CA GLY A 127 9.96 -11.48 -9.21
C GLY A 127 10.69 -10.56 -8.25
N ILE A 128 11.94 -10.16 -8.52
CA ILE A 128 12.66 -9.23 -7.64
C ILE A 128 12.02 -7.85 -7.64
N VAL A 129 11.87 -7.25 -6.46
CA VAL A 129 11.37 -5.87 -6.31
C VAL A 129 12.45 -4.89 -6.76
N LEU A 130 12.05 -3.84 -7.49
CA LEU A 130 12.97 -2.83 -8.03
C LEU A 130 13.91 -2.25 -6.97
N ASP A 131 13.39 -1.85 -5.80
CA ASP A 131 14.22 -1.25 -4.74
C ASP A 131 15.35 -2.18 -4.29
N ARG A 132 15.19 -3.50 -4.33
CA ARG A 132 16.27 -4.45 -3.99
C ARG A 132 17.42 -4.41 -4.98
N VAL A 133 17.13 -4.19 -6.25
CA VAL A 133 18.17 -4.00 -7.27
C VAL A 133 18.88 -2.67 -7.07
N ARG A 134 18.10 -1.60 -6.82
CA ARG A 134 18.63 -0.26 -6.57
C ARG A 134 19.48 -0.20 -5.31
N GLU A 135 18.99 -0.72 -4.18
CA GLU A 135 19.73 -0.80 -2.92
C GLU A 135 21.09 -1.48 -3.08
N ALA A 136 21.16 -2.57 -3.87
CA ALA A 136 22.42 -3.27 -4.13
C ALA A 136 23.34 -2.49 -5.07
N ALA A 137 22.80 -1.78 -6.04
CA ALA A 137 23.56 -1.01 -7.02
C ALA A 137 24.10 0.32 -6.44
N GLU A 138 23.33 0.99 -5.57
CA GLU A 138 23.68 2.29 -4.96
C GLU A 138 24.97 2.22 -4.12
N VAL A 139 25.33 1.06 -3.57
CA VAL A 139 26.62 0.83 -2.88
C VAL A 139 27.82 1.13 -3.81
N HIS A 140 27.59 1.06 -5.12
CA HIS A 140 28.58 1.33 -6.17
C HIS A 140 28.30 2.63 -6.92
N HIS A 141 27.44 3.51 -6.41
CA HIS A 141 26.97 4.71 -7.12
C HIS A 141 26.33 4.38 -8.49
N LEU A 142 25.64 3.25 -8.55
CA LEU A 142 24.88 2.80 -9.71
C LEU A 142 23.42 2.65 -9.37
N THR A 143 22.56 2.77 -10.37
CA THR A 143 21.12 2.56 -10.20
C THR A 143 20.50 1.95 -11.46
N PHE A 144 19.41 1.20 -11.30
CA PHE A 144 18.49 0.93 -12.40
C PHE A 144 17.53 2.12 -12.48
N ALA A 145 17.65 2.90 -13.54
CA ALA A 145 17.12 4.25 -13.59
C ALA A 145 15.59 4.38 -13.69
N PRO A 146 14.84 3.51 -14.39
CA PRO A 146 13.38 3.57 -14.36
C PRO A 146 12.83 3.36 -12.94
N ASP A 147 12.08 4.34 -12.41
CA ASP A 147 11.62 4.36 -11.01
C ASP A 147 10.14 4.75 -10.88
N PRO A 148 9.21 3.86 -11.30
CA PRO A 148 7.78 4.13 -11.18
C PRO A 148 7.39 4.36 -9.72
N ALA A 149 6.30 5.07 -9.47
CA ALA A 149 5.77 5.33 -8.12
C ALA A 149 5.48 4.04 -7.31
N THR A 150 5.55 2.90 -7.95
CA THR A 150 5.44 1.58 -7.34
C THR A 150 6.78 0.92 -7.01
N HIS A 151 7.93 1.61 -7.13
CA HIS A 151 9.30 1.08 -7.02
C HIS A 151 9.52 0.16 -5.81
N SER A 152 8.92 0.48 -4.65
CA SER A 152 9.06 -0.29 -3.41
C SER A 152 8.36 -1.66 -3.42
N ARG A 153 7.63 -1.99 -4.51
CA ARG A 153 6.79 -3.18 -4.60
C ARG A 153 6.61 -3.76 -5.99
N CYS A 154 6.82 -2.99 -7.07
CA CYS A 154 6.81 -3.53 -8.43
C CYS A 154 7.98 -4.49 -8.64
N THR A 155 7.78 -5.49 -9.50
CA THR A 155 8.82 -6.47 -9.84
C THR A 155 9.46 -6.14 -11.18
N ILE A 156 10.72 -6.53 -11.37
CA ILE A 156 11.42 -6.30 -12.64
C ILE A 156 10.69 -6.97 -13.81
N GLY A 157 10.17 -8.20 -13.64
CA GLY A 157 9.37 -8.85 -14.68
C GLY A 157 8.08 -8.09 -15.03
N GLY A 158 7.44 -7.47 -14.01
CA GLY A 158 6.30 -6.59 -14.26
C GLY A 158 6.68 -5.30 -14.99
N MET A 159 7.84 -4.71 -14.67
CA MET A 159 8.37 -3.54 -15.38
C MET A 159 8.72 -3.87 -16.84
N ILE A 160 9.30 -5.05 -17.09
CA ILE A 160 9.55 -5.55 -18.45
C ILE A 160 8.23 -5.73 -19.20
N GLY A 161 7.22 -6.34 -18.55
CA GLY A 161 5.90 -6.52 -19.16
C GLY A 161 5.24 -5.22 -19.59
N ASN A 162 5.31 -4.16 -18.78
CA ASN A 162 4.67 -2.88 -19.05
C ASN A 162 5.56 -1.84 -19.74
N ASN A 163 6.86 -2.08 -19.89
CA ASN A 163 7.85 -1.07 -20.29
C ASN A 163 7.83 0.15 -19.36
N SER A 164 7.77 -0.11 -18.05
CA SER A 164 7.62 0.92 -17.02
C SER A 164 8.75 1.95 -17.05
N CYS A 165 8.44 3.16 -16.62
CA CYS A 165 9.40 4.24 -16.40
C CYS A 165 9.12 4.91 -15.05
N GLY A 166 9.36 6.19 -14.87
CA GLY A 166 9.10 6.86 -13.61
C GLY A 166 9.57 8.29 -13.59
N THR A 167 9.78 8.81 -12.39
CA THR A 167 10.12 10.20 -12.12
C THR A 167 11.44 10.63 -12.77
N HIS A 168 12.46 9.74 -12.71
CA HIS A 168 13.80 10.02 -13.26
C HIS A 168 13.98 9.50 -14.70
N SER A 169 12.91 9.25 -15.42
CA SER A 169 13.00 8.81 -16.81
C SER A 169 13.54 9.88 -17.77
N VAL A 170 13.60 11.17 -17.36
CA VAL A 170 14.36 12.20 -18.08
C VAL A 170 15.83 11.77 -18.16
N MET A 171 16.40 11.24 -17.09
CA MET A 171 17.77 10.72 -17.02
C MET A 171 17.87 9.29 -17.57
N GLY A 172 16.93 8.42 -17.17
CA GLY A 172 17.06 6.97 -17.32
C GLY A 172 16.25 6.31 -18.43
N GLY A 173 15.38 7.05 -19.09
CA GLY A 173 14.52 6.49 -20.15
C GLY A 173 13.49 5.47 -19.64
N LEU A 174 13.11 4.55 -20.52
CA LEU A 174 12.16 3.46 -20.27
C LEU A 174 12.88 2.17 -19.84
N THR A 175 12.12 1.19 -19.33
CA THR A 175 12.68 -0.14 -19.02
C THR A 175 13.35 -0.78 -20.24
N ALA A 176 12.75 -0.68 -21.44
CA ALA A 176 13.34 -1.20 -22.67
C ALA A 176 14.75 -0.68 -22.91
N SER A 177 15.00 0.61 -22.68
CA SER A 177 16.33 1.22 -22.88
C SER A 177 17.41 0.65 -21.95
N ASN A 178 17.01 0.04 -20.83
CA ASN A 178 17.87 -0.49 -19.78
C ASN A 178 17.87 -2.03 -19.70
N VAL A 179 17.31 -2.72 -20.70
CA VAL A 179 17.37 -4.19 -20.83
C VAL A 179 18.39 -4.58 -21.88
N ARG A 180 19.43 -5.34 -21.45
CA ARG A 180 20.48 -5.86 -22.32
C ARG A 180 20.09 -7.17 -23.00
N SER A 181 19.57 -8.12 -22.22
CA SER A 181 19.11 -9.41 -22.71
C SER A 181 18.05 -10.02 -21.81
N LEU A 182 17.25 -10.91 -22.36
CA LEU A 182 16.24 -11.69 -21.63
C LEU A 182 16.46 -13.19 -21.90
N GLU A 183 16.36 -13.98 -20.86
CA GLU A 183 16.14 -15.40 -20.97
C GLU A 183 14.63 -15.66 -20.92
N ILE A 184 14.10 -16.27 -21.96
CA ILE A 184 12.66 -16.41 -22.20
C ILE A 184 12.25 -17.84 -22.42
N LEU A 185 10.98 -18.12 -22.12
CA LEU A 185 10.31 -19.39 -22.39
C LEU A 185 9.02 -19.12 -23.17
N LEU A 186 8.88 -19.78 -24.31
CA LEU A 186 7.69 -19.72 -25.15
C LEU A 186 6.65 -20.73 -24.67
N TYR A 187 5.39 -20.53 -25.06
CA TYR A 187 4.32 -21.47 -24.73
C TYR A 187 4.56 -22.88 -25.27
N ASP A 188 5.25 -23.01 -26.44
CA ASP A 188 5.64 -24.29 -27.03
C ASP A 188 6.77 -25.03 -26.29
N GLY A 189 7.35 -24.43 -25.26
CA GLY A 189 8.45 -24.95 -24.45
C GLY A 189 9.85 -24.57 -24.95
N THR A 190 9.96 -23.77 -26.01
CA THR A 190 11.26 -23.28 -26.50
C THR A 190 11.85 -22.28 -25.51
N ARG A 191 13.04 -22.58 -24.98
CA ARG A 191 13.83 -21.71 -24.11
C ARG A 191 14.97 -21.10 -24.89
N MET A 192 15.14 -19.78 -24.79
CA MET A 192 16.23 -19.09 -25.53
C MET A 192 16.60 -17.77 -24.85
N THR A 193 17.83 -17.30 -25.12
CA THR A 193 18.26 -15.96 -24.72
C THR A 193 18.20 -15.05 -25.93
N VAL A 194 17.66 -13.84 -25.75
CA VAL A 194 17.49 -12.82 -26.78
C VAL A 194 18.14 -11.51 -26.36
N GLY A 195 18.65 -10.74 -27.32
CA GLY A 195 19.30 -9.44 -27.11
C GLY A 195 19.44 -8.68 -28.45
N ALA A 196 20.41 -7.77 -28.50
CA ALA A 196 20.85 -7.19 -29.78
C ALA A 196 21.47 -8.30 -30.62
N THR A 197 21.17 -8.33 -31.93
CA THR A 197 21.56 -9.43 -32.81
C THR A 197 21.95 -8.87 -34.17
N THR A 198 23.17 -9.14 -34.65
CA THR A 198 23.63 -8.68 -35.95
C THR A 198 23.03 -9.52 -37.10
N ASP A 199 23.08 -9.02 -38.33
CA ASP A 199 22.55 -9.78 -39.48
C ASP A 199 23.35 -11.09 -39.69
N GLU A 200 24.67 -11.15 -39.41
CA GLU A 200 25.49 -12.35 -39.46
C GLU A 200 25.06 -13.38 -38.38
N GLU A 201 24.73 -12.90 -37.20
CA GLU A 201 24.18 -13.77 -36.12
C GLU A 201 22.81 -14.30 -36.50
N ILE A 202 21.95 -13.48 -37.11
CA ILE A 202 20.63 -13.91 -37.62
C ILE A 202 20.82 -15.01 -38.66
N ASP A 203 21.73 -14.83 -39.63
CA ASP A 203 22.02 -15.83 -40.65
C ASP A 203 22.52 -17.14 -40.01
N ALA A 204 23.39 -17.06 -39.02
CA ALA A 204 23.86 -18.22 -38.28
C ALA A 204 22.74 -18.94 -37.49
N ILE A 205 21.81 -18.20 -36.92
CA ILE A 205 20.63 -18.76 -36.20
C ILE A 205 19.70 -19.43 -37.21
N VAL A 206 19.40 -18.77 -38.31
CA VAL A 206 18.56 -19.32 -39.40
C VAL A 206 19.15 -20.58 -40.00
N ALA A 207 20.46 -20.62 -40.23
CA ALA A 207 21.17 -21.79 -40.77
C ALA A 207 21.10 -23.02 -39.80
N ARG A 208 21.02 -22.81 -38.51
CA ARG A 208 20.88 -23.89 -37.52
C ARG A 208 19.49 -24.54 -37.52
N GLY A 209 18.48 -23.84 -38.06
CA GLY A 209 17.12 -24.36 -38.14
C GLY A 209 16.38 -24.37 -36.79
N GLY A 210 15.22 -25.02 -36.78
CA GLY A 210 14.39 -25.12 -35.59
C GLY A 210 13.53 -23.88 -35.29
N ARG A 211 12.96 -23.83 -34.10
CA ARG A 211 12.04 -22.76 -33.66
C ARG A 211 12.71 -21.36 -33.61
N PRO A 212 13.95 -21.22 -33.08
CA PRO A 212 14.67 -19.95 -33.13
C PRO A 212 14.88 -19.43 -34.56
N ALA A 213 15.20 -20.30 -35.55
CA ALA A 213 15.36 -19.89 -36.92
C ALA A 213 14.06 -19.35 -37.54
N GLN A 214 12.92 -19.98 -37.25
CA GLN A 214 11.60 -19.49 -37.68
C GLN A 214 11.31 -18.09 -37.11
N ILE A 215 11.58 -17.88 -35.83
CA ILE A 215 11.34 -16.61 -35.14
C ILE A 215 12.25 -15.52 -35.76
N TYR A 216 13.56 -15.72 -35.84
CA TYR A 216 14.48 -14.69 -36.30
C TYR A 216 14.29 -14.38 -37.81
N SER A 217 13.95 -15.39 -38.64
CA SER A 217 13.56 -15.14 -40.05
C SER A 217 12.28 -14.27 -40.10
N GLY A 218 11.25 -14.62 -39.34
CA GLY A 218 10.00 -13.84 -39.28
C GLY A 218 10.19 -12.42 -38.77
N LEU A 219 11.04 -12.23 -37.74
CA LEU A 219 11.36 -10.88 -37.23
C LEU A 219 12.07 -10.03 -38.28
N ARG A 220 13.01 -10.64 -39.06
CA ARG A 220 13.67 -9.99 -40.16
C ARG A 220 12.69 -9.64 -41.30
N ASP A 221 11.74 -10.52 -41.59
CA ASP A 221 10.70 -10.26 -42.59
C ASP A 221 9.78 -9.09 -42.16
N ILE A 222 9.38 -9.01 -40.86
CA ILE A 222 8.62 -7.89 -40.31
C ILE A 222 9.44 -6.59 -40.45
N ARG A 223 10.73 -6.59 -40.09
CA ARG A 223 11.62 -5.43 -40.22
C ARG A 223 11.67 -4.95 -41.68
N ASN A 224 11.87 -5.85 -42.59
CA ASN A 224 12.04 -5.52 -44.00
C ASN A 224 10.72 -5.06 -44.66
N LYS A 225 9.60 -5.67 -44.28
CA LYS A 225 8.28 -5.37 -44.86
C LYS A 225 7.66 -4.07 -44.29
N TYR A 226 7.83 -3.81 -42.99
CA TYR A 226 7.13 -2.71 -42.32
C TYR A 226 8.06 -1.59 -41.82
N GLY A 227 9.36 -1.65 -42.06
CA GLY A 227 10.34 -0.72 -41.49
C GLY A 227 10.04 0.74 -41.79
N ASP A 228 9.61 1.07 -42.99
CA ASP A 228 9.29 2.45 -43.37
C ASP A 228 7.99 2.94 -42.73
N GLU A 229 6.98 2.06 -42.56
CA GLU A 229 5.75 2.40 -41.88
C GLU A 229 5.99 2.55 -40.39
N ILE A 230 6.87 1.75 -39.79
CA ILE A 230 7.30 1.89 -38.39
C ILE A 230 7.92 3.29 -38.18
N ARG A 231 8.90 3.70 -39.01
CA ARG A 231 9.53 5.02 -38.93
C ARG A 231 8.53 6.17 -39.06
N ARG A 232 7.51 5.98 -39.89
CA ARG A 232 6.50 6.98 -40.20
C ARG A 232 5.47 7.16 -39.10
N ARG A 233 5.05 6.06 -38.44
CA ARG A 233 3.89 6.04 -37.57
C ARG A 233 4.22 6.02 -36.08
N PHE A 234 5.37 5.48 -35.71
CA PHE A 234 5.76 5.45 -34.31
C PHE A 234 6.06 6.89 -33.84
N PRO A 235 5.35 7.41 -32.82
CA PRO A 235 5.64 8.75 -32.30
C PRO A 235 7.08 8.88 -31.83
N PRO A 236 7.85 9.86 -32.30
CA PRO A 236 9.23 10.10 -31.88
C PRO A 236 9.29 10.86 -30.56
N ILE A 237 8.62 10.35 -29.55
CA ILE A 237 8.50 10.95 -28.20
C ILE A 237 9.29 10.13 -27.18
N PRO A 238 9.76 10.76 -26.08
CA PRO A 238 10.57 10.06 -25.09
C PRO A 238 9.79 9.01 -24.29
N ARG A 239 8.45 9.09 -24.29
CA ARG A 239 7.60 8.22 -23.46
C ARG A 239 6.45 7.62 -24.26
N ARG A 240 6.71 6.49 -24.90
CA ARG A 240 5.74 5.68 -25.64
C ARG A 240 5.83 4.22 -25.20
N VAL A 241 4.73 3.66 -24.76
CA VAL A 241 4.63 2.22 -24.44
C VAL A 241 3.49 1.52 -25.17
N SER A 242 2.68 2.26 -25.95
CA SER A 242 1.58 1.67 -26.73
C SER A 242 2.10 0.79 -27.87
N GLY A 243 1.44 -0.34 -28.05
CA GLY A 243 1.77 -1.35 -29.06
C GLY A 243 3.04 -2.15 -28.73
N TYR A 244 3.45 -3.04 -29.64
CA TYR A 244 4.73 -3.72 -29.52
C TYR A 244 5.88 -2.82 -30.00
N ASN A 245 7.05 -2.93 -29.41
CA ASN A 245 8.25 -2.15 -29.75
C ASN A 245 8.93 -2.63 -31.04
N LEU A 246 8.21 -2.65 -32.17
CA LEU A 246 8.76 -3.09 -33.45
C LEU A 246 9.89 -2.18 -33.98
N ASP A 247 9.93 -0.92 -33.52
CA ASP A 247 11.01 0.02 -33.82
C ASP A 247 12.37 -0.45 -33.28
N GLU A 248 12.42 -1.28 -32.22
CA GLU A 248 13.66 -1.88 -31.70
C GLU A 248 14.22 -2.96 -32.64
N LEU A 249 13.45 -3.44 -33.65
CA LEU A 249 13.92 -4.34 -34.69
C LEU A 249 14.58 -3.62 -35.85
N LEU A 250 14.53 -2.28 -35.90
CA LEU A 250 15.15 -1.52 -36.99
C LEU A 250 16.69 -1.58 -36.93
N PRO A 251 17.40 -1.53 -38.05
CA PRO A 251 18.87 -1.56 -38.06
C PRO A 251 19.50 -0.46 -37.22
N GLU A 252 18.95 0.75 -37.25
CA GLU A 252 19.41 1.90 -36.48
C GLU A 252 19.21 1.75 -34.94
N ARG A 253 18.43 0.75 -34.50
CA ARG A 253 18.25 0.33 -33.11
C ARG A 253 19.04 -0.93 -32.76
N GLY A 254 19.80 -1.51 -33.71
CA GLY A 254 20.64 -2.69 -33.52
C GLY A 254 19.87 -4.02 -33.49
N PHE A 255 18.70 -4.10 -34.11
CA PHE A 255 17.85 -5.29 -34.14
C PHE A 255 17.76 -5.97 -32.78
N HIS A 256 17.22 -5.22 -31.82
CA HIS A 256 17.27 -5.58 -30.41
C HIS A 256 16.05 -6.38 -29.97
N VAL A 257 16.10 -7.70 -30.08
CA VAL A 257 14.94 -8.60 -29.85
C VAL A 257 14.44 -8.51 -28.39
N ALA A 258 15.33 -8.45 -27.39
CA ALA A 258 14.91 -8.30 -26.00
C ALA A 258 14.09 -7.03 -25.79
N ARG A 259 14.51 -5.89 -26.36
CA ARG A 259 13.79 -4.61 -26.24
C ARG A 259 12.46 -4.63 -27.00
N ALA A 260 12.39 -5.34 -28.12
CA ALA A 260 11.14 -5.55 -28.85
C ALA A 260 10.09 -6.35 -28.04
N LEU A 261 10.54 -7.21 -27.12
CA LEU A 261 9.66 -7.98 -26.22
C LEU A 261 9.26 -7.21 -24.97
N VAL A 262 9.97 -6.15 -24.59
CA VAL A 262 9.58 -5.27 -23.46
C VAL A 262 8.31 -4.51 -23.83
N GLY A 263 7.35 -4.41 -22.90
CA GLY A 263 6.05 -3.79 -23.14
C GLY A 263 5.01 -4.74 -23.77
N SER A 264 5.34 -6.03 -23.87
CA SER A 264 4.40 -7.02 -24.43
C SER A 264 3.30 -7.48 -23.48
N GLU A 265 3.28 -7.01 -22.23
CA GLU A 265 2.23 -7.27 -21.24
C GLU A 265 1.97 -8.77 -20.98
N GLY A 266 3.04 -9.58 -21.07
CA GLY A 266 2.97 -11.04 -20.92
C GLY A 266 2.25 -11.76 -22.08
N SER A 267 1.98 -11.07 -23.18
CA SER A 267 1.23 -11.63 -24.30
C SER A 267 2.08 -12.42 -25.30
N LEU A 268 3.41 -12.43 -25.16
CA LEU A 268 4.35 -13.05 -26.11
C LEU A 268 5.13 -14.21 -25.51
N VAL A 269 5.79 -13.98 -24.38
CA VAL A 269 6.73 -14.91 -23.74
C VAL A 269 6.63 -14.84 -22.22
N THR A 270 7.18 -15.86 -21.54
CA THR A 270 7.46 -15.81 -20.10
C THR A 270 8.94 -15.50 -19.90
N VAL A 271 9.25 -14.47 -19.10
CA VAL A 271 10.62 -14.08 -18.75
C VAL A 271 11.10 -14.92 -17.58
N LEU A 272 12.26 -15.59 -17.73
CA LEU A 272 12.90 -16.39 -16.66
C LEU A 272 13.99 -15.62 -15.93
N SER A 273 14.78 -14.82 -16.67
CA SER A 273 15.76 -13.90 -16.10
C SER A 273 16.01 -12.72 -17.05
N ALA A 274 16.53 -11.61 -16.51
CA ALA A 274 16.88 -10.42 -17.26
C ALA A 274 18.29 -9.94 -16.91
N THR A 275 19.07 -9.55 -17.93
CA THR A 275 20.29 -8.77 -17.77
C THR A 275 19.94 -7.29 -17.96
N LEU A 276 20.17 -6.51 -16.92
CA LEU A 276 19.86 -5.08 -16.87
C LEU A 276 21.13 -4.25 -17.02
N ASP A 277 21.04 -3.14 -17.73
CA ASP A 277 22.04 -2.09 -17.75
C ASP A 277 21.80 -1.14 -16.57
N LEU A 278 22.86 -0.86 -15.79
CA LEU A 278 22.86 0.09 -14.70
C LEU A 278 23.55 1.38 -15.15
N MET A 279 23.08 2.50 -14.64
CA MET A 279 23.70 3.79 -14.92
C MET A 279 24.24 4.45 -13.64
N HIS A 280 25.07 5.46 -13.82
CA HIS A 280 25.59 6.25 -12.72
C HIS A 280 24.46 6.95 -11.96
N SER A 281 24.47 6.82 -10.63
CA SER A 281 23.55 7.50 -9.71
C SER A 281 24.26 8.74 -9.15
N PRO A 282 23.82 9.96 -9.45
CA PRO A 282 24.44 11.16 -8.91
C PRO A 282 24.39 11.16 -7.37
N PRO A 283 25.53 11.31 -6.68
CA PRO A 283 25.60 11.25 -5.22
C PRO A 283 24.94 12.45 -4.54
N SER A 284 24.85 13.58 -5.24
CA SER A 284 24.21 14.79 -4.73
C SER A 284 23.05 15.20 -5.58
N ARG A 285 21.93 15.55 -4.93
CA ARG A 285 20.68 15.99 -5.59
C ARG A 285 20.12 17.23 -4.94
N ARG A 286 19.52 18.11 -5.74
CA ARG A 286 18.79 19.31 -5.29
C ARG A 286 17.50 19.47 -6.06
N LEU A 287 16.44 19.77 -5.32
CA LEU A 287 15.10 19.99 -5.85
C LEU A 287 14.81 21.50 -5.93
N ALA A 288 14.54 21.99 -7.12
CA ALA A 288 13.94 23.30 -7.36
C ALA A 288 12.44 23.13 -7.60
N VAL A 289 11.62 23.98 -6.96
CA VAL A 289 10.17 24.00 -7.13
C VAL A 289 9.76 25.35 -7.71
N LEU A 290 9.01 25.32 -8.82
CA LEU A 290 8.46 26.50 -9.47
C LEU A 290 6.93 26.50 -9.35
N GLY A 291 6.32 27.61 -8.92
CA GLY A 291 4.88 27.80 -8.84
C GLY A 291 4.38 28.67 -9.99
N PHE A 292 3.50 28.13 -10.82
CA PHE A 292 2.88 28.81 -11.95
C PHE A 292 1.42 29.15 -11.66
N PRO A 293 0.82 30.15 -12.35
CA PRO A 293 -0.58 30.50 -12.19
C PRO A 293 -1.55 29.34 -12.48
N ASP A 294 -1.24 28.49 -13.46
CA ASP A 294 -2.06 27.37 -13.89
C ASP A 294 -1.20 26.24 -14.52
N PRO A 295 -1.75 25.02 -14.69
CA PRO A 295 -1.02 23.89 -15.24
C PRO A 295 -0.64 24.05 -16.72
N PHE A 296 -1.32 24.91 -17.47
CA PHE A 296 -1.06 25.10 -18.89
C PHE A 296 0.20 25.95 -19.10
N LEU A 297 0.37 27.00 -18.32
CA LEU A 297 1.61 27.82 -18.32
C LEU A 297 2.79 27.03 -17.77
N ALA A 298 2.55 26.17 -16.77
CA ALA A 298 3.57 25.24 -16.28
C ALA A 298 4.02 24.29 -17.41
N ALA A 299 3.08 23.72 -18.16
CA ALA A 299 3.38 22.83 -19.29
C ALA A 299 4.11 23.54 -20.43
N ASP A 300 3.76 24.79 -20.76
CA ASP A 300 4.44 25.60 -21.78
C ASP A 300 5.92 25.89 -21.43
N ALA A 301 6.27 25.92 -20.13
CA ALA A 301 7.64 26.15 -19.66
C ALA A 301 8.54 24.90 -19.70
N VAL A 302 7.96 23.70 -19.84
CA VAL A 302 8.69 22.41 -19.79
C VAL A 302 9.88 22.34 -20.74
N PRO A 303 9.80 22.69 -22.04
CA PRO A 303 10.95 22.60 -22.94
C PRO A 303 12.15 23.45 -22.49
N ALA A 304 11.89 24.65 -21.98
CA ALA A 304 12.93 25.54 -21.48
C ALA A 304 13.60 25.00 -20.20
N ILE A 305 12.81 24.35 -19.31
CA ILE A 305 13.32 23.71 -18.08
C ILE A 305 14.16 22.47 -18.40
N ILE A 306 13.72 21.63 -19.34
CA ILE A 306 14.51 20.50 -19.84
C ILE A 306 15.88 20.96 -20.35
N GLY A 307 15.92 22.11 -21.03
CA GLY A 307 17.17 22.75 -21.49
C GLY A 307 18.15 23.11 -20.37
N CYS A 308 17.71 23.15 -19.10
CA CYS A 308 18.56 23.35 -17.94
C CYS A 308 19.19 22.06 -17.40
N GLY A 309 18.84 20.88 -17.96
CA GLY A 309 19.43 19.57 -17.63
C GLY A 309 18.98 18.97 -16.28
N PRO A 310 17.69 18.99 -15.91
CA PRO A 310 17.22 18.25 -14.73
C PRO A 310 17.30 16.75 -14.97
N ILE A 311 17.47 15.97 -13.92
CA ILE A 311 17.41 14.50 -13.95
C ILE A 311 15.97 13.97 -13.82
N GLY A 312 15.06 14.81 -13.28
CA GLY A 312 13.63 14.55 -13.18
C GLY A 312 12.85 15.87 -13.24
N LEU A 313 11.66 15.86 -13.85
CA LEU A 313 10.78 17.03 -13.95
C LEU A 313 9.31 16.61 -13.88
N GLU A 314 8.69 16.88 -12.73
CA GLU A 314 7.34 16.47 -12.38
C GLU A 314 6.39 17.64 -12.24
N GLY A 315 5.10 17.43 -12.57
CA GLY A 315 4.06 18.44 -12.43
C GLY A 315 2.98 18.03 -11.43
N VAL A 316 2.43 18.99 -10.69
CA VAL A 316 1.23 18.85 -9.86
C VAL A 316 0.39 20.11 -9.91
N ASP A 317 -0.95 20.00 -9.87
CA ASP A 317 -1.85 21.15 -9.89
C ASP A 317 -2.51 21.45 -8.52
N ALA A 318 -3.15 22.60 -8.42
CA ALA A 318 -3.82 23.03 -7.20
C ALA A 318 -5.04 22.15 -6.84
N MET A 319 -5.68 21.52 -7.83
CA MET A 319 -6.81 20.60 -7.57
C MET A 319 -6.33 19.35 -6.82
N LEU A 320 -5.17 18.80 -7.18
CA LEU A 320 -4.56 17.70 -6.42
C LEU A 320 -4.32 18.12 -4.97
N LEU A 321 -3.75 19.30 -4.75
CA LEU A 321 -3.48 19.80 -3.39
C LEU A 321 -4.78 20.02 -2.59
N ASP A 322 -5.87 20.46 -3.23
CA ASP A 322 -7.18 20.56 -2.58
C ASP A 322 -7.69 19.17 -2.14
N PHE A 323 -7.60 18.19 -3.01
CA PHE A 323 -7.99 16.80 -2.69
C PHE A 323 -7.17 16.24 -1.52
N MET A 324 -5.86 16.50 -1.50
CA MET A 324 -4.99 16.12 -0.39
C MET A 324 -5.38 16.82 0.92
N ARG A 325 -5.73 18.12 0.89
CA ARG A 325 -6.20 18.85 2.08
C ARG A 325 -7.49 18.24 2.64
N ARG A 326 -8.47 17.95 1.78
CA ARG A 326 -9.73 17.30 2.19
C ARG A 326 -9.52 15.93 2.81
N LYS A 327 -8.47 15.23 2.41
CA LYS A 327 -8.05 13.94 2.98
C LYS A 327 -7.10 14.06 4.17
N ASN A 328 -6.75 15.28 4.59
CA ASN A 328 -5.75 15.57 5.63
C ASN A 328 -4.40 14.87 5.35
N LEU A 329 -3.97 14.87 4.09
CA LEU A 329 -2.74 14.24 3.61
C LEU A 329 -1.69 15.30 3.28
N ALA A 330 -0.48 15.18 3.83
CA ALA A 330 0.67 16.06 3.60
C ALA A 330 0.40 17.58 3.76
N VAL A 331 -0.57 17.97 4.61
CA VAL A 331 -1.00 19.38 4.75
C VAL A 331 0.13 20.30 5.19
N ASP A 332 1.00 19.82 6.10
CA ASP A 332 2.16 20.59 6.55
C ASP A 332 3.28 20.65 5.50
N ASP A 333 3.37 19.65 4.63
CA ASP A 333 4.39 19.60 3.58
C ASP A 333 4.05 20.55 2.43
N MET A 334 2.76 20.80 2.17
CA MET A 334 2.31 21.79 1.18
C MET A 334 2.77 23.22 1.48
N LYS A 335 3.12 23.53 2.74
CA LYS A 335 3.68 24.84 3.12
C LYS A 335 5.08 25.08 2.54
N LEU A 336 5.73 24.03 2.05
CA LEU A 336 7.03 24.07 1.38
C LEU A 336 6.92 24.46 -0.10
N LEU A 337 5.71 24.43 -0.68
CA LEU A 337 5.50 24.84 -2.06
C LEU A 337 5.48 26.38 -2.16
N PRO A 338 6.02 26.98 -3.24
CA PRO A 338 5.89 28.40 -3.50
C PRO A 338 4.44 28.78 -3.83
N GLU A 339 4.14 30.07 -4.02
CA GLU A 339 2.82 30.50 -4.47
C GLU A 339 2.55 30.03 -5.90
N GLY A 340 1.33 29.53 -6.18
CA GLY A 340 0.94 29.08 -7.52
C GLY A 340 -0.35 28.25 -7.56
N GLY A 341 -0.89 28.08 -8.77
CA GLY A 341 -2.00 27.19 -9.09
C GLY A 341 -1.55 25.87 -9.71
N ALA A 342 -0.27 25.77 -10.09
CA ALA A 342 0.40 24.55 -10.51
C ALA A 342 1.89 24.62 -10.18
N PHE A 343 2.53 23.46 -10.00
CA PHE A 343 3.92 23.39 -9.54
C PHE A 343 4.72 22.43 -10.43
N LEU A 344 5.94 22.86 -10.78
CA LEU A 344 6.93 22.00 -11.41
C LEU A 344 8.06 21.71 -10.41
N LEU A 345 8.38 20.44 -10.24
CA LEU A 345 9.40 19.88 -9.39
C LEU A 345 10.57 19.45 -10.28
N ALA A 346 11.66 20.23 -10.32
CA ALA A 346 12.84 19.95 -11.13
C ALA A 346 13.99 19.50 -10.24
N GLU A 347 14.42 18.24 -10.36
CA GLU A 347 15.55 17.70 -9.60
C GLU A 347 16.82 17.75 -10.44
N PHE A 348 17.92 18.19 -9.84
CA PHE A 348 19.25 18.26 -10.45
C PHE A 348 20.20 17.32 -9.72
N GLY A 349 20.92 16.52 -10.47
CA GLY A 349 21.98 15.64 -9.99
C GLY A 349 23.38 16.17 -10.31
N ALA A 350 24.34 15.91 -9.40
CA ALA A 350 25.75 16.28 -9.60
C ALA A 350 26.66 15.40 -8.73
N GLU A 351 28.00 15.54 -8.94
CA GLU A 351 29.00 14.81 -8.16
C GLU A 351 29.20 15.40 -6.73
N ASN A 352 28.72 16.61 -6.48
CA ASN A 352 28.79 17.28 -5.18
C ASN A 352 27.61 18.24 -4.99
N ASP A 353 27.41 18.61 -3.71
CA ASP A 353 26.28 19.47 -3.30
C ASP A 353 26.34 20.88 -3.91
N GLN A 354 27.52 21.45 -4.02
CA GLN A 354 27.68 22.80 -4.57
C GLN A 354 27.26 22.88 -6.05
N GLU A 355 27.62 21.87 -6.83
CA GLU A 355 27.25 21.81 -8.24
C GLU A 355 25.74 21.58 -8.41
N ALA A 356 25.16 20.66 -7.64
CA ALA A 356 23.71 20.40 -7.68
C ALA A 356 22.91 21.64 -7.29
N GLU A 357 23.34 22.37 -6.27
CA GLU A 357 22.71 23.59 -5.81
C GLU A 357 22.84 24.74 -6.85
N ALA A 358 24.02 24.86 -7.48
CA ALA A 358 24.25 25.85 -8.55
C ALA A 358 23.32 25.60 -9.75
N LYS A 359 23.12 24.34 -10.18
CA LYS A 359 22.18 23.99 -11.24
C LYS A 359 20.74 24.36 -10.89
N ALA A 360 20.30 24.08 -9.66
CA ALA A 360 18.97 24.43 -9.18
C ALA A 360 18.74 25.96 -9.13
N HIS A 361 19.72 26.72 -8.67
CA HIS A 361 19.67 28.18 -8.66
C HIS A 361 19.73 28.80 -10.06
N ALA A 362 20.43 28.16 -11.02
CA ALA A 362 20.45 28.58 -12.41
C ALA A 362 19.04 28.50 -13.03
N LEU A 363 18.28 27.44 -12.72
CA LEU A 363 16.87 27.33 -13.14
C LEU A 363 16.03 28.47 -12.55
N LEU A 364 16.15 28.80 -11.25
CA LEU A 364 15.40 29.90 -10.65
C LEU A 364 15.72 31.25 -11.32
N SER A 365 16.98 31.45 -11.65
CA SER A 365 17.40 32.69 -12.38
C SER A 365 16.80 32.73 -13.80
N ALA A 366 16.74 31.59 -14.49
CA ALA A 366 16.15 31.51 -15.83
C ALA A 366 14.62 31.66 -15.81
N SER A 367 13.96 31.26 -14.73
CA SER A 367 12.49 31.22 -14.62
C SER A 367 11.83 32.60 -14.69
N SER A 368 12.57 33.68 -14.41
CA SER A 368 12.08 35.06 -14.59
C SER A 368 11.67 35.40 -16.03
N ARG A 369 12.09 34.58 -17.01
CA ARG A 369 11.74 34.72 -18.43
C ARG A 369 10.56 33.89 -18.87
N PHE A 370 10.05 33.02 -17.99
CA PHE A 370 8.94 32.13 -18.32
C PHE A 370 7.60 32.86 -18.25
N ALA A 371 6.68 32.50 -19.13
CA ALA A 371 5.35 33.07 -19.13
C ALA A 371 4.65 32.79 -17.76
N GLY A 372 3.88 33.77 -17.29
CA GLY A 372 3.22 33.66 -15.98
C GLY A 372 4.09 34.03 -14.78
N SER A 373 5.37 34.44 -15.00
CA SER A 373 6.30 34.91 -13.95
C SER A 373 6.29 33.99 -12.69
N PRO A 374 6.68 32.71 -12.83
CA PRO A 374 6.58 31.78 -11.74
C PRO A 374 7.41 32.19 -10.53
N THR A 375 6.87 31.92 -9.34
CA THR A 375 7.64 31.95 -8.10
C THR A 375 8.48 30.69 -7.95
N GLY A 376 9.56 30.72 -7.18
CA GLY A 376 10.38 29.52 -7.05
C GLY A 376 11.26 29.48 -5.82
N ARG A 377 11.64 28.27 -5.41
CA ARG A 377 12.60 28.02 -4.32
C ARG A 377 13.43 26.76 -4.59
N VAL A 378 14.61 26.69 -3.97
CA VAL A 378 15.40 25.47 -3.84
C VAL A 378 15.11 24.85 -2.47
N CYS A 379 14.89 23.55 -2.41
CA CYS A 379 14.62 22.80 -1.19
C CYS A 379 15.93 22.27 -0.57
N THR A 380 15.98 22.20 0.78
CA THR A 380 17.00 21.38 1.44
C THR A 380 16.75 19.89 1.15
N PRO A 381 17.74 19.00 1.39
CA PRO A 381 17.51 17.54 1.20
C PRO A 381 16.32 17.00 1.98
N GLU A 382 16.13 17.46 3.23
CA GLU A 382 15.01 17.06 4.08
C GLU A 382 13.67 17.59 3.57
N GLU A 383 13.63 18.82 3.08
CA GLU A 383 12.45 19.41 2.47
C GLU A 383 12.10 18.71 1.14
N ALA A 384 13.11 18.35 0.35
CA ALA A 384 12.91 17.63 -0.91
C ALA A 384 12.16 16.31 -0.72
N VAL A 385 12.51 15.50 0.28
CA VAL A 385 11.80 14.26 0.62
C VAL A 385 10.33 14.53 0.90
N ARG A 386 10.00 15.60 1.62
CA ARG A 386 8.64 15.99 1.96
C ARG A 386 7.86 16.49 0.75
N VAL A 387 8.50 17.22 -0.15
CA VAL A 387 7.89 17.70 -1.39
C VAL A 387 7.66 16.53 -2.36
N TRP A 388 8.61 15.61 -2.47
CA TRP A 388 8.42 14.37 -3.25
C TRP A 388 7.26 13.52 -2.72
N PHE A 389 7.06 13.44 -1.40
CA PHE A 389 5.92 12.73 -0.81
C PHE A 389 4.57 13.29 -1.28
N ILE A 390 4.44 14.60 -1.54
CA ILE A 390 3.23 15.19 -2.13
C ILE A 390 2.97 14.55 -3.51
N ARG A 391 4.00 14.48 -4.36
CA ARG A 391 3.88 13.94 -5.72
C ARG A 391 3.59 12.43 -5.73
N GLU A 392 4.28 11.66 -4.91
CA GLU A 392 4.11 10.20 -4.80
C GLU A 392 2.74 9.81 -4.23
N SER A 393 2.15 10.66 -3.41
CA SER A 393 0.82 10.45 -2.82
C SER A 393 -0.32 10.71 -3.80
N ALA A 394 -0.06 11.27 -4.97
CA ALA A 394 -1.08 11.77 -5.91
C ALA A 394 -2.11 10.70 -6.31
N LEU A 395 -1.68 9.50 -6.64
CA LEU A 395 -2.58 8.41 -7.04
C LEU A 395 -3.61 8.09 -5.94
N GLY A 396 -3.18 8.00 -4.70
CA GLY A 396 -4.09 7.78 -3.57
C GLY A 396 -4.92 9.00 -3.21
N ALA A 397 -4.38 10.20 -3.40
CA ALA A 397 -5.07 11.46 -3.10
C ALA A 397 -6.27 11.71 -4.00
N THR A 398 -6.26 11.17 -5.22
CA THR A 398 -7.27 11.43 -6.25
C THR A 398 -8.47 10.46 -6.20
N VAL A 399 -8.47 9.48 -5.30
CA VAL A 399 -9.53 8.47 -5.16
C VAL A 399 -10.23 8.63 -3.81
N PHE A 400 -11.54 8.43 -3.75
CA PHE A 400 -12.38 8.56 -2.55
C PHE A 400 -12.16 9.90 -1.82
N VAL A 401 -12.21 11.00 -2.58
CA VAL A 401 -12.10 12.34 -2.02
C VAL A 401 -13.43 12.74 -1.38
N PRO A 402 -13.44 13.20 -0.11
CA PRO A 402 -14.69 13.61 0.52
C PRO A 402 -15.42 14.71 -0.27
N GLY A 403 -16.69 14.45 -0.62
CA GLY A 403 -17.54 15.38 -1.37
C GLY A 403 -17.29 15.42 -2.88
N GLU A 404 -16.48 14.48 -3.42
CA GLU A 404 -16.29 14.31 -4.87
C GLU A 404 -16.81 12.93 -5.32
N PRO A 405 -17.30 12.81 -6.58
CA PRO A 405 -17.50 11.52 -7.21
C PRO A 405 -16.16 10.74 -7.28
N HIS A 406 -16.26 9.42 -7.35
CA HIS A 406 -15.06 8.58 -7.48
C HIS A 406 -14.32 8.90 -8.78
N GLY A 407 -12.99 9.04 -8.69
CA GLY A 407 -12.11 9.16 -9.85
C GLY A 407 -11.59 7.80 -10.28
N TRP A 408 -11.69 7.52 -11.58
CA TRP A 408 -11.34 6.23 -12.17
C TRP A 408 -10.16 6.34 -13.14
N GLU A 409 -9.49 5.22 -13.38
CA GLU A 409 -8.56 5.02 -14.48
C GLU A 409 -9.33 4.94 -15.80
N GLY A 410 -8.62 5.03 -16.91
CA GLY A 410 -9.15 4.89 -18.27
C GLY A 410 -8.45 5.83 -19.23
N TRP A 411 -8.20 7.07 -18.85
CA TRP A 411 -7.41 8.04 -19.58
C TRP A 411 -6.42 8.73 -18.64
N GLU A 412 -5.43 7.99 -18.14
CA GLU A 412 -4.61 8.48 -17.02
C GLU A 412 -3.12 8.67 -17.32
N ASP A 413 -2.61 8.35 -18.55
CA ASP A 413 -1.17 8.43 -18.81
C ASP A 413 -0.82 8.70 -20.29
N ALA A 414 -1.67 9.37 -21.02
CA ALA A 414 -1.35 9.80 -22.38
C ALA A 414 -0.13 10.72 -22.40
N ALA A 415 0.72 10.57 -23.42
CA ALA A 415 1.95 11.34 -23.57
C ALA A 415 2.03 12.00 -24.94
N VAL A 416 2.55 13.22 -24.98
CA VAL A 416 2.78 14.02 -26.20
C VAL A 416 4.22 14.54 -26.22
N PRO A 417 4.78 15.02 -27.36
CA PRO A 417 6.05 15.76 -27.32
C PRO A 417 5.99 16.85 -26.25
N PRO A 418 7.04 17.04 -25.42
CA PRO A 418 7.05 18.06 -24.38
C PRO A 418 6.70 19.47 -24.90
N GLU A 419 7.05 19.80 -26.13
CA GLU A 419 6.73 21.06 -26.81
C GLU A 419 5.23 21.22 -27.09
N GLN A 420 4.47 20.13 -27.13
CA GLN A 420 3.03 20.14 -27.38
C GLN A 420 2.20 20.02 -26.10
N LEU A 421 2.86 19.84 -24.94
CA LEU A 421 2.17 19.51 -23.68
C LEU A 421 1.13 20.56 -23.30
N GLY A 422 1.47 21.85 -23.32
CA GLY A 422 0.54 22.92 -22.97
C GLY A 422 -0.68 23.00 -23.89
N SER A 423 -0.48 22.82 -25.22
CA SER A 423 -1.55 22.79 -26.22
C SER A 423 -2.46 21.57 -26.01
N TYR A 424 -1.88 20.40 -25.79
CA TYR A 424 -2.59 19.16 -25.50
C TYR A 424 -3.46 19.30 -24.23
N LEU A 425 -2.90 19.80 -23.13
CA LEU A 425 -3.63 19.96 -21.88
C LEU A 425 -4.82 20.90 -21.99
N ARG A 426 -4.69 22.01 -22.77
CA ARG A 426 -5.82 22.93 -23.00
C ARG A 426 -6.94 22.24 -23.75
N GLN A 427 -6.63 21.43 -24.76
CA GLN A 427 -7.64 20.71 -25.53
C GLN A 427 -8.27 19.57 -24.73
N LEU A 428 -7.48 18.80 -23.99
CA LEU A 428 -8.00 17.75 -23.10
C LEU A 428 -8.91 18.35 -22.02
N TRP A 429 -8.53 19.48 -21.45
CA TRP A 429 -9.36 20.20 -20.48
C TRP A 429 -10.70 20.66 -21.07
N ALA A 430 -10.66 21.20 -22.29
CA ALA A 430 -11.87 21.60 -23.01
C ALA A 430 -12.78 20.39 -23.29
N LEU A 431 -12.21 19.25 -23.69
CA LEU A 431 -12.93 18.02 -23.89
C LEU A 431 -13.59 17.52 -22.59
N MET A 432 -12.82 17.45 -21.50
CA MET A 432 -13.36 17.05 -20.18
C MET A 432 -14.54 17.94 -19.79
N LYS A 433 -14.41 19.27 -20.00
CA LYS A 433 -15.49 20.23 -19.71
C LYS A 433 -16.74 19.98 -20.56
N THR A 434 -16.58 19.66 -21.86
CA THR A 434 -17.69 19.32 -22.77
C THR A 434 -18.46 18.09 -22.28
N TYR A 435 -17.75 17.09 -21.76
CA TYR A 435 -18.33 15.89 -21.18
C TYR A 435 -18.79 16.06 -19.71
N GLY A 436 -18.60 17.26 -19.11
CA GLY A 436 -18.91 17.47 -17.69
C GLY A 436 -18.02 16.66 -16.76
N TYR A 437 -16.82 16.30 -17.20
CA TYR A 437 -15.80 15.62 -16.40
C TYR A 437 -14.82 16.61 -15.77
N ARG A 438 -14.15 16.18 -14.71
CA ARG A 438 -13.07 16.92 -14.05
C ARG A 438 -12.03 15.96 -13.51
N SER A 439 -10.79 16.42 -13.46
CA SER A 439 -9.67 15.66 -12.94
C SER A 439 -8.55 16.59 -12.53
N PRO A 440 -7.79 16.29 -11.46
CA PRO A 440 -6.49 16.91 -11.27
C PRO A 440 -5.51 16.46 -12.37
N MET A 441 -4.48 17.28 -12.61
CA MET A 441 -3.42 17.01 -13.57
C MET A 441 -2.09 16.94 -12.83
N TYR A 442 -1.43 15.79 -12.92
CA TYR A 442 -0.11 15.57 -12.33
C TYR A 442 0.67 14.60 -13.19
N GLY A 443 1.98 14.50 -13.03
CA GLY A 443 2.73 13.49 -13.80
C GLY A 443 4.08 13.97 -14.28
N HIS A 444 4.60 13.24 -15.24
CA HIS A 444 5.94 13.36 -15.77
C HIS A 444 6.01 14.44 -16.88
N PHE A 445 5.80 15.67 -16.47
CA PHE A 445 5.72 16.81 -17.40
C PHE A 445 6.98 16.93 -18.26
N GLY A 446 8.16 16.62 -17.68
CA GLY A 446 9.42 16.65 -18.41
C GLY A 446 9.50 15.72 -19.63
N GLN A 447 8.60 14.73 -19.70
CA GLN A 447 8.50 13.84 -20.84
C GLN A 447 7.13 13.88 -21.53
N GLY A 448 6.35 14.94 -21.27
CA GLY A 448 5.06 15.16 -21.90
C GLY A 448 3.95 14.20 -21.47
N CYS A 449 4.13 13.45 -20.37
CA CYS A 449 3.14 12.49 -19.87
C CYS A 449 2.38 13.06 -18.68
N VAL A 450 1.05 12.99 -18.72
CA VAL A 450 0.17 13.54 -17.68
C VAL A 450 -0.80 12.49 -17.19
N HIS A 451 -0.87 12.38 -15.86
CA HIS A 451 -1.85 11.54 -15.18
C HIS A 451 -3.12 12.33 -14.88
N THR A 452 -4.23 11.66 -15.12
CA THR A 452 -5.56 12.14 -14.75
C THR A 452 -6.32 11.03 -14.04
N ARG A 453 -7.21 11.39 -13.12
CA ARG A 453 -8.22 10.50 -12.55
C ARG A 453 -9.57 11.16 -12.73
N ILE A 454 -10.25 10.74 -13.77
CA ILE A 454 -11.48 11.36 -14.23
C ILE A 454 -12.68 10.75 -13.51
N ASN A 455 -13.64 11.58 -13.15
CA ASN A 455 -14.87 11.16 -12.49
C ASN A 455 -15.86 10.50 -13.47
N PHE A 456 -15.41 9.39 -14.08
CA PHE A 456 -16.28 8.58 -14.95
C PHE A 456 -17.43 7.95 -14.15
N ASP A 457 -18.56 7.77 -14.77
CA ASP A 457 -19.62 6.90 -14.26
C ASP A 457 -19.48 5.53 -14.93
N LEU A 458 -18.89 4.58 -14.21
CA LEU A 458 -18.71 3.19 -14.66
C LEU A 458 -19.77 2.23 -14.07
N GLU A 459 -20.81 2.77 -13.43
CA GLU A 459 -21.85 2.03 -12.74
C GLU A 459 -23.21 2.12 -13.45
N SER A 460 -23.34 3.01 -14.44
CA SER A 460 -24.55 3.12 -15.24
C SER A 460 -24.28 2.92 -16.74
N GLU A 461 -25.24 2.34 -17.46
CA GLU A 461 -25.13 2.20 -18.93
C GLU A 461 -24.90 3.55 -19.67
N PRO A 462 -25.62 4.64 -19.34
CA PRO A 462 -25.35 5.93 -19.98
C PRO A 462 -23.93 6.44 -19.68
N GLY A 463 -23.43 6.23 -18.44
CA GLY A 463 -22.10 6.60 -18.02
C GLY A 463 -21.03 5.83 -18.79
N ILE A 464 -21.18 4.52 -18.93
CA ILE A 464 -20.25 3.65 -19.68
C ILE A 464 -20.22 4.03 -21.16
N ARG A 465 -21.37 4.32 -21.78
CA ARG A 465 -21.38 4.83 -23.17
C ARG A 465 -20.67 6.18 -23.31
N LYS A 466 -20.88 7.07 -22.34
CA LYS A 466 -20.21 8.38 -22.29
C LYS A 466 -18.70 8.24 -22.09
N PHE A 467 -18.28 7.31 -21.23
CA PHE A 467 -16.87 6.94 -21.03
C PHE A 467 -16.24 6.49 -22.34
N ARG A 468 -16.86 5.56 -23.08
CA ARG A 468 -16.36 5.09 -24.38
C ARG A 468 -16.21 6.22 -25.39
N ALA A 469 -17.21 7.07 -25.53
CA ALA A 469 -17.15 8.20 -26.44
C ALA A 469 -16.03 9.19 -26.09
N PHE A 470 -15.84 9.46 -24.78
CA PHE A 470 -14.74 10.28 -24.31
C PHE A 470 -13.37 9.70 -24.69
N LEU A 471 -13.17 8.38 -24.52
CA LEU A 471 -11.91 7.73 -24.89
C LEU A 471 -11.60 7.85 -26.38
N ASP A 472 -12.63 7.72 -27.22
CA ASP A 472 -12.50 7.87 -28.67
C ASP A 472 -12.07 9.29 -29.07
N ASP A 473 -12.72 10.33 -28.49
CA ASP A 473 -12.40 11.74 -28.77
C ASP A 473 -11.03 12.13 -28.18
N ALA A 474 -10.69 11.67 -26.96
CA ALA A 474 -9.40 11.93 -26.34
C ALA A 474 -8.24 11.28 -27.13
N THR A 475 -8.50 10.10 -27.70
CA THR A 475 -7.53 9.43 -28.59
C THR A 475 -7.22 10.28 -29.82
N ASP A 476 -8.24 10.89 -30.44
CA ASP A 476 -8.04 11.76 -31.61
C ASP A 476 -7.21 13.00 -31.26
N ILE A 477 -7.43 13.59 -30.05
CA ILE A 477 -6.63 14.73 -29.58
C ILE A 477 -5.16 14.35 -29.40
N VAL A 478 -4.85 13.24 -28.69
CA VAL A 478 -3.44 12.87 -28.44
C VAL A 478 -2.70 12.53 -29.73
N ILE A 479 -3.35 11.87 -30.69
CA ILE A 479 -2.78 11.55 -32.00
C ILE A 479 -2.52 12.83 -32.80
N ALA A 480 -3.45 13.80 -32.78
CA ALA A 480 -3.27 15.07 -33.46
C ALA A 480 -2.07 15.88 -32.94
N HIS A 481 -1.67 15.65 -31.67
CA HIS A 481 -0.47 16.25 -31.07
C HIS A 481 0.81 15.37 -31.27
N GLY A 482 0.75 14.31 -32.09
CA GLY A 482 1.91 13.42 -32.32
C GLY A 482 2.26 12.56 -31.12
N GLY A 483 1.27 12.27 -30.26
CA GLY A 483 1.45 11.57 -29.00
C GLY A 483 1.14 10.07 -29.01
N SER A 484 1.22 9.46 -27.83
CA SER A 484 0.89 8.06 -27.51
C SER A 484 -0.27 7.99 -26.54
N ILE A 485 -1.19 7.05 -26.73
CA ILE A 485 -2.33 6.82 -25.82
C ILE A 485 -1.91 6.28 -24.45
N SER A 486 -0.71 5.70 -24.35
CA SER A 486 -0.08 5.34 -23.09
C SER A 486 1.40 5.74 -23.09
N GLY A 487 1.84 6.39 -22.01
CA GLY A 487 3.24 6.77 -21.76
C GLY A 487 3.99 5.78 -20.88
N GLU A 488 3.29 5.03 -19.98
CA GLU A 488 3.94 4.08 -19.07
C GLU A 488 3.06 2.92 -18.58
N HIS A 489 1.71 3.08 -18.52
CA HIS A 489 0.84 2.07 -17.89
C HIS A 489 0.58 0.86 -18.77
N GLY A 490 0.80 0.97 -20.09
CA GLY A 490 0.47 -0.03 -21.07
C GLY A 490 -0.94 0.13 -21.62
N ASP A 491 -1.27 -0.65 -22.63
CA ASP A 491 -2.58 -0.59 -23.29
C ASP A 491 -3.61 -1.49 -22.59
N GLY A 492 -3.23 -2.72 -22.28
CA GLY A 492 -4.08 -3.66 -21.58
C GLY A 492 -5.48 -3.79 -22.16
N ARG A 493 -6.49 -3.97 -21.31
CA ARG A 493 -7.91 -3.90 -21.67
C ARG A 493 -8.37 -2.48 -21.91
N ALA A 494 -7.72 -1.51 -21.25
CA ALA A 494 -8.15 -0.13 -21.26
C ALA A 494 -7.99 0.56 -22.63
N ARG A 495 -6.98 0.17 -23.43
CA ARG A 495 -6.58 0.94 -24.62
C ARG A 495 -6.33 0.11 -25.88
N ALA A 496 -6.21 -1.22 -25.81
CA ALA A 496 -5.88 -2.06 -26.96
C ALA A 496 -6.84 -1.85 -28.14
N ALA A 497 -8.13 -1.63 -27.89
CA ALA A 497 -9.13 -1.35 -28.91
C ALA A 497 -8.96 0.01 -29.60
N LEU A 498 -8.15 0.92 -29.04
CA LEU A 498 -7.85 2.25 -29.60
C LEU A 498 -6.59 2.27 -30.46
N LEU A 499 -5.73 1.24 -30.39
CA LEU A 499 -4.48 1.12 -31.17
C LEU A 499 -4.66 1.31 -32.67
N PRO A 500 -5.73 0.81 -33.32
CA PRO A 500 -5.94 1.02 -34.75
C PRO A 500 -6.02 2.50 -35.16
N LYS A 501 -6.49 3.40 -34.29
CA LYS A 501 -6.49 4.84 -34.55
C LYS A 501 -5.07 5.40 -34.59
N MET A 502 -4.20 4.95 -33.67
CA MET A 502 -2.82 5.42 -33.58
C MET A 502 -1.92 4.84 -34.67
N PHE A 503 -1.98 3.53 -34.87
CA PHE A 503 -1.02 2.82 -35.73
C PHE A 503 -1.54 2.53 -37.16
N GLY A 504 -2.86 2.58 -37.38
CA GLY A 504 -3.44 2.23 -38.68
C GLY A 504 -3.41 0.73 -38.98
N ASN A 505 -4.07 0.33 -40.06
CA ASN A 505 -4.29 -1.09 -40.38
C ASN A 505 -3.00 -1.86 -40.68
N GLU A 506 -2.00 -1.21 -41.30
CA GLU A 506 -0.76 -1.83 -41.74
C GLU A 506 0.09 -2.25 -40.53
N LEU A 507 0.35 -1.36 -39.60
CA LEU A 507 1.07 -1.71 -38.38
C LEU A 507 0.25 -2.64 -37.45
N MET A 508 -1.06 -2.54 -37.42
CA MET A 508 -1.91 -3.53 -36.73
C MET A 508 -1.73 -4.94 -37.33
N GLN A 509 -1.46 -5.03 -38.64
CA GLN A 509 -1.11 -6.31 -39.26
C GLN A 509 0.30 -6.76 -38.85
N ALA A 510 1.28 -5.84 -38.79
CA ALA A 510 2.62 -6.15 -38.31
C ALA A 510 2.57 -6.66 -36.85
N PHE A 511 1.77 -6.06 -35.97
CA PHE A 511 1.59 -6.53 -34.59
C PHE A 511 0.98 -7.93 -34.51
N ARG A 512 0.01 -8.26 -35.38
CA ARG A 512 -0.53 -9.63 -35.48
C ARG A 512 0.52 -10.62 -35.94
N GLU A 513 1.29 -10.28 -36.96
CA GLU A 513 2.39 -11.14 -37.45
C GLU A 513 3.45 -11.34 -36.34
N PHE A 514 3.81 -10.27 -35.62
CA PHE A 514 4.74 -10.35 -34.50
C PHE A 514 4.21 -11.25 -33.37
N LYS A 515 2.94 -11.06 -32.96
CA LYS A 515 2.28 -11.93 -31.95
C LYS A 515 2.30 -13.39 -32.38
N SER A 516 1.98 -13.67 -33.67
CA SER A 516 1.92 -15.03 -34.23
C SER A 516 3.26 -15.72 -34.23
N LEU A 517 4.37 -14.99 -34.35
CA LEU A 517 5.72 -15.58 -34.26
C LEU A 517 6.02 -16.16 -32.89
N TRP A 518 5.55 -15.52 -31.82
CA TRP A 518 5.84 -15.91 -30.45
C TRP A 518 4.78 -16.84 -29.86
N ASP A 519 3.51 -16.59 -30.15
CA ASP A 519 2.36 -17.27 -29.57
C ASP A 519 1.25 -17.49 -30.62
N PRO A 520 1.46 -18.44 -31.55
CA PRO A 520 0.55 -18.67 -32.66
C PRO A 520 -0.85 -19.12 -32.22
N ASP A 521 -0.95 -19.79 -31.08
CA ASP A 521 -2.19 -20.34 -30.56
C ASP A 521 -2.94 -19.36 -29.61
N ASN A 522 -2.42 -18.14 -29.43
CA ASN A 522 -2.96 -17.10 -28.53
C ASN A 522 -3.23 -17.62 -27.10
N ARG A 523 -2.21 -18.24 -26.48
CA ARG A 523 -2.28 -18.81 -25.12
C ARG A 523 -1.57 -17.96 -24.05
N MET A 524 -0.74 -17.02 -24.51
CA MET A 524 -0.02 -16.09 -23.64
C MET A 524 -0.87 -14.83 -23.44
N ASN A 525 -1.47 -14.66 -22.27
CA ASN A 525 -2.34 -13.55 -21.87
C ASN A 525 -3.31 -13.12 -23.00
N PRO A 526 -4.24 -13.99 -23.42
CA PRO A 526 -5.03 -13.79 -24.63
C PRO A 526 -5.98 -12.57 -24.51
N ALA A 527 -6.27 -11.95 -25.66
CA ALA A 527 -7.19 -10.82 -25.85
C ALA A 527 -6.79 -9.50 -25.14
N ILE A 528 -5.57 -9.39 -24.63
CA ILE A 528 -5.13 -8.19 -23.90
C ILE A 528 -4.61 -7.09 -24.84
N LEU A 529 -3.58 -7.35 -25.61
CA LEU A 529 -2.98 -6.37 -26.51
C LEU A 529 -3.35 -6.65 -27.97
N MET A 530 -3.27 -7.89 -28.38
CA MET A 530 -3.48 -8.32 -29.77
C MET A 530 -4.04 -9.74 -29.83
N ASP A 531 -4.97 -9.98 -30.75
CA ASP A 531 -5.40 -11.32 -31.14
C ASP A 531 -4.85 -11.65 -32.54
N PRO A 532 -4.06 -12.70 -32.69
CA PRO A 532 -3.50 -13.05 -34.01
C PRO A 532 -4.53 -13.62 -34.97
N VAL A 533 -5.63 -14.19 -34.48
CA VAL A 533 -6.63 -14.89 -35.28
C VAL A 533 -7.84 -14.01 -35.63
N SER A 534 -8.26 -13.17 -34.71
CA SER A 534 -9.50 -12.37 -34.82
C SER A 534 -9.22 -10.87 -34.75
N ARG A 535 -9.85 -10.10 -35.64
CA ARG A 535 -9.84 -8.64 -35.57
C ARG A 535 -10.77 -8.11 -34.46
N THR A 536 -11.71 -8.93 -33.97
CA THR A 536 -12.74 -8.56 -32.99
C THR A 536 -12.54 -9.23 -31.63
N GLY A 537 -11.47 -10.03 -31.45
CA GLY A 537 -11.19 -10.76 -30.23
C GLY A 537 -10.52 -9.94 -29.13
N ILE A 538 -10.17 -8.68 -29.38
CA ILE A 538 -9.54 -7.77 -28.40
C ILE A 538 -10.59 -7.26 -27.42
N ALA A 539 -10.25 -7.23 -26.14
CA ALA A 539 -11.11 -6.65 -25.10
C ALA A 539 -11.40 -5.17 -25.38
N GLN A 540 -12.65 -4.75 -25.21
CA GLN A 540 -13.03 -3.36 -25.29
C GLN A 540 -12.88 -2.67 -23.93
N PRO A 541 -12.67 -1.34 -23.87
CA PRO A 541 -12.52 -0.62 -22.59
C PRO A 541 -13.71 -0.75 -21.64
N GLU A 542 -14.90 -1.08 -22.14
CA GLU A 542 -16.09 -1.31 -21.36
C GLU A 542 -16.34 -2.78 -20.98
N ASP A 543 -15.53 -3.73 -21.49
CA ASP A 543 -15.64 -5.15 -21.17
C ASP A 543 -15.02 -5.47 -19.79
N ASP A 544 -15.60 -6.43 -19.09
CA ASP A 544 -15.08 -6.98 -17.83
C ASP A 544 -14.80 -5.92 -16.73
N LEU A 545 -15.55 -4.80 -16.73
CA LEU A 545 -15.47 -3.80 -15.68
C LEU A 545 -15.78 -4.44 -14.32
N ARG A 546 -14.95 -4.14 -13.30
CA ARG A 546 -15.10 -4.67 -11.95
C ARG A 546 -16.47 -4.37 -11.35
N LEU A 547 -16.96 -3.16 -11.53
CA LEU A 547 -18.29 -2.74 -11.08
C LEU A 547 -19.32 -2.98 -12.19
N GLY A 548 -19.28 -2.25 -13.27
CA GLY A 548 -20.16 -2.41 -14.43
C GLY A 548 -21.56 -1.82 -14.23
N ALA A 549 -22.36 -1.85 -15.29
CA ALA A 549 -23.69 -1.27 -15.27
C ALA A 549 -24.62 -1.93 -14.24
N GLY A 550 -25.30 -1.09 -13.46
CA GLY A 550 -26.22 -1.55 -12.40
C GLY A 550 -25.54 -1.98 -11.10
N TYR A 551 -24.23 -1.74 -10.95
CA TYR A 551 -23.54 -2.04 -9.70
C TYR A 551 -24.12 -1.26 -8.52
N GLN A 552 -24.35 -1.95 -7.42
CA GLN A 552 -24.73 -1.38 -6.13
C GLN A 552 -23.97 -2.11 -5.04
N ALA A 553 -23.21 -1.38 -4.23
CA ALA A 553 -22.47 -1.95 -3.12
C ALA A 553 -23.42 -2.61 -2.11
N LYS A 554 -23.18 -3.88 -1.78
CA LYS A 554 -23.96 -4.59 -0.77
C LYS A 554 -23.63 -4.03 0.61
N SER A 555 -24.65 -3.66 1.37
CA SER A 555 -24.51 -3.06 2.69
C SER A 555 -25.22 -3.91 3.77
N PRO A 556 -24.59 -5.00 4.24
CA PRO A 556 -25.13 -5.79 5.34
C PRO A 556 -25.17 -4.95 6.63
N ALA A 557 -26.03 -5.32 7.57
CA ALA A 557 -26.07 -4.70 8.90
C ALA A 557 -24.75 -4.95 9.64
N THR A 558 -24.17 -3.90 10.22
CA THR A 558 -22.86 -3.94 10.88
C THR A 558 -22.89 -3.28 12.26
N PHE A 559 -21.93 -3.65 13.10
CA PHE A 559 -21.69 -2.99 14.40
C PHE A 559 -21.05 -1.62 14.21
N PHE A 560 -20.04 -1.54 13.32
CA PHE A 560 -19.41 -0.26 12.96
C PHE A 560 -20.24 0.45 11.88
N GLN A 561 -20.22 1.78 11.91
CA GLN A 561 -21.10 2.60 11.07
C GLN A 561 -20.42 3.16 9.81
N PHE A 562 -19.13 2.90 9.58
CA PHE A 562 -18.38 3.33 8.40
C PHE A 562 -18.71 4.75 7.89
N PRO A 563 -18.58 5.80 8.75
CA PRO A 563 -19.07 7.14 8.43
C PRO A 563 -18.42 7.79 7.21
N ASN A 564 -17.20 7.33 6.85
CA ASN A 564 -16.47 7.82 5.68
C ASN A 564 -16.84 7.07 4.38
N ASP A 565 -17.73 6.11 4.46
CA ASP A 565 -18.14 5.23 3.36
C ASP A 565 -19.69 5.15 3.30
N ASN A 566 -20.36 6.28 3.47
CA ASN A 566 -21.82 6.44 3.40
C ASN A 566 -22.60 5.46 4.33
N GLY A 567 -21.99 5.00 5.41
CA GLY A 567 -22.57 4.01 6.31
C GLY A 567 -22.52 2.57 5.78
N SER A 568 -21.78 2.29 4.70
CA SER A 568 -21.78 1.02 3.99
C SER A 568 -20.48 0.25 4.15
N PHE A 569 -20.54 -0.99 4.61
CA PHE A 569 -19.39 -1.89 4.64
C PHE A 569 -18.95 -2.27 3.22
N GLY A 570 -19.90 -2.45 2.30
CA GLY A 570 -19.58 -2.72 0.89
C GLY A 570 -18.77 -1.59 0.27
N GLU A 571 -19.20 -0.33 0.49
CA GLU A 571 -18.44 0.84 0.03
C GLU A 571 -17.05 0.94 0.69
N ALA A 572 -16.95 0.62 1.96
CA ALA A 572 -15.67 0.59 2.65
C ALA A 572 -14.69 -0.39 1.97
N THR A 573 -15.14 -1.58 1.54
CA THR A 573 -14.29 -2.56 0.87
C THR A 573 -13.80 -2.10 -0.52
N LEU A 574 -14.55 -1.22 -1.20
CA LEU A 574 -14.14 -0.63 -2.48
C LEU A 574 -12.93 0.30 -2.38
N ARG A 575 -12.61 0.82 -1.17
CA ARG A 575 -11.43 1.69 -0.98
C ARG A 575 -10.14 1.08 -1.52
N CYS A 576 -10.03 -0.24 -1.56
CA CYS A 576 -8.86 -0.88 -2.13
C CYS A 576 -8.89 -0.86 -3.65
N VAL A 577 -8.15 0.06 -4.25
CA VAL A 577 -7.93 0.19 -5.71
C VAL A 577 -6.63 -0.47 -6.17
N GLY A 578 -6.12 -1.46 -5.44
CA GLY A 578 -5.01 -2.27 -5.91
C GLY A 578 -3.61 -1.63 -5.91
N VAL A 579 -3.41 -0.40 -5.44
CA VAL A 579 -2.12 0.33 -5.44
C VAL A 579 -0.93 -0.50 -4.93
N GLY A 580 -1.20 -1.47 -4.03
CA GLY A 580 -0.21 -2.42 -3.57
C GLY A 580 0.82 -1.87 -2.57
N ALA A 581 0.66 -0.66 -2.01
CA ALA A 581 1.56 -0.12 -0.98
C ALA A 581 1.73 -1.05 0.23
N CYS A 582 0.77 -1.94 0.48
CA CYS A 582 0.83 -2.99 1.49
C CYS A 582 1.73 -4.19 1.14
N ARG A 583 2.33 -4.20 -0.04
CA ARG A 583 3.26 -5.25 -0.51
C ARG A 583 4.73 -4.82 -0.43
N LYS A 584 5.03 -3.67 0.15
CA LYS A 584 6.43 -3.27 0.42
C LYS A 584 7.11 -4.29 1.34
N GLU A 585 8.40 -4.48 1.16
CA GLU A 585 9.17 -5.50 1.89
C GLU A 585 9.97 -4.93 3.05
N THR A 586 10.30 -3.65 2.97
CA THR A 586 11.07 -2.87 3.94
C THR A 586 10.29 -1.65 4.35
N ALA A 587 10.73 -0.99 5.39
CA ALA A 587 10.21 0.27 5.92
C ALA A 587 8.71 0.26 6.31
N GLY A 588 8.35 1.15 7.23
CA GLY A 588 6.99 1.36 7.69
C GLY A 588 6.37 0.20 8.45
N THR A 589 5.08 0.32 8.74
CA THR A 589 4.34 -0.61 9.62
C THR A 589 3.29 -1.44 8.88
N MET A 590 2.79 -0.98 7.72
CA MET A 590 1.65 -1.61 7.04
C MET A 590 1.95 -3.05 6.57
N CYS A 591 1.04 -3.96 6.90
CA CYS A 591 1.07 -5.38 6.55
C CYS A 591 2.33 -6.14 6.98
N PRO A 592 2.65 -6.16 8.30
CA PRO A 592 3.79 -6.91 8.79
C PRO A 592 3.75 -8.39 8.41
N SER A 593 2.57 -9.02 8.43
CA SER A 593 2.39 -10.41 8.02
C SER A 593 2.81 -10.66 6.57
N TYR A 594 2.43 -9.79 5.62
CA TYR A 594 2.91 -9.90 4.24
C TYR A 594 4.45 -9.81 4.15
N MET A 595 5.05 -8.91 4.91
CA MET A 595 6.51 -8.71 4.91
C MET A 595 7.31 -9.97 5.26
N VAL A 596 6.72 -10.92 5.99
CA VAL A 596 7.37 -12.20 6.35
C VAL A 596 6.87 -13.39 5.57
N THR A 597 5.57 -13.45 5.21
CA THR A 597 4.99 -14.60 4.50
C THR A 597 5.06 -14.48 2.98
N ARG A 598 5.08 -13.26 2.45
CA ARG A 598 5.01 -12.97 1.00
C ARG A 598 3.74 -13.50 0.31
N GLU A 599 2.71 -13.82 1.07
CA GLU A 599 1.44 -14.30 0.54
C GLU A 599 0.47 -13.15 0.31
N GLU A 600 -0.15 -13.11 -0.87
CA GLU A 600 -1.12 -12.06 -1.23
C GLU A 600 -2.26 -11.96 -0.21
N ARG A 601 -2.79 -13.10 0.26
CA ARG A 601 -3.87 -13.13 1.27
C ARG A 601 -3.51 -12.45 2.60
N HIS A 602 -2.23 -12.25 2.90
CA HIS A 602 -1.77 -11.58 4.13
C HIS A 602 -1.48 -10.09 3.93
N SER A 603 -1.68 -9.56 2.72
CA SER A 603 -1.62 -8.13 2.43
C SER A 603 -2.96 -7.44 2.76
N THR A 604 -2.93 -6.10 2.95
CA THR A 604 -4.17 -5.29 3.05
C THR A 604 -5.02 -5.46 1.80
N ARG A 605 -4.39 -5.45 0.63
CA ARG A 605 -5.07 -5.62 -0.66
C ARG A 605 -5.76 -6.97 -0.75
N GLY A 606 -5.05 -8.07 -0.46
CA GLY A 606 -5.63 -9.41 -0.52
C GLY A 606 -6.82 -9.57 0.42
N ARG A 607 -6.72 -9.07 1.65
CA ARG A 607 -7.83 -9.09 2.61
C ARG A 607 -9.02 -8.25 2.14
N ALA A 608 -8.77 -7.08 1.58
CA ALA A 608 -9.82 -6.23 1.03
C ALA A 608 -10.53 -6.89 -0.16
N HIS A 609 -9.77 -7.51 -1.06
CA HIS A 609 -10.33 -8.22 -2.22
C HIS A 609 -11.17 -9.42 -1.77
N LEU A 610 -10.71 -10.23 -0.83
CA LEU A 610 -11.49 -11.35 -0.30
C LEU A 610 -12.80 -10.90 0.36
N LEU A 611 -12.76 -9.82 1.14
CA LEU A 611 -13.97 -9.27 1.75
C LEU A 611 -14.94 -8.72 0.71
N TRP A 612 -14.43 -8.02 -0.31
CA TRP A 612 -15.26 -7.54 -1.41
C TRP A 612 -15.89 -8.69 -2.20
N GLU A 613 -15.10 -9.70 -2.57
CA GLU A 613 -15.59 -10.88 -3.29
C GLU A 613 -16.57 -11.72 -2.43
N LEU A 614 -16.37 -11.75 -1.11
CA LEU A 614 -17.31 -12.37 -0.17
C LEU A 614 -18.68 -11.72 -0.23
N LEU A 615 -18.69 -10.36 -0.25
CA LEU A 615 -19.93 -9.59 -0.35
C LEU A 615 -20.59 -9.77 -1.73
N GLU A 616 -19.82 -9.67 -2.79
CA GLU A 616 -20.32 -9.68 -4.17
C GLU A 616 -20.74 -11.08 -4.65
N GLY A 617 -20.04 -12.15 -4.19
CA GLY A 617 -20.31 -13.54 -4.59
C GLY A 617 -20.03 -13.80 -6.08
N LYS A 618 -19.10 -13.04 -6.70
CA LYS A 618 -18.79 -13.13 -8.13
C LYS A 618 -17.92 -14.33 -8.51
N VAL A 619 -17.19 -14.93 -7.55
CA VAL A 619 -16.39 -16.13 -7.78
C VAL A 619 -17.21 -17.37 -7.47
N PRO A 620 -17.40 -18.30 -8.43
CA PRO A 620 -18.13 -19.54 -8.17
C PRO A 620 -17.54 -20.33 -6.98
N GLY A 621 -18.38 -20.65 -6.01
CA GLY A 621 -17.99 -21.36 -4.79
C GLY A 621 -17.35 -20.50 -3.70
N PHE A 622 -17.34 -19.16 -3.87
CA PHE A 622 -16.86 -18.22 -2.87
C PHE A 622 -17.90 -17.15 -2.56
N GLY A 623 -18.23 -16.94 -1.30
CA GLY A 623 -19.10 -15.89 -0.79
C GLY A 623 -20.57 -16.32 -0.63
N ALA A 624 -21.33 -16.50 -1.67
CA ALA A 624 -22.72 -16.95 -1.55
C ALA A 624 -22.81 -18.47 -1.36
N PRO A 625 -23.70 -19.00 -0.51
CA PRO A 625 -24.00 -20.44 -0.52
C PRO A 625 -24.44 -20.84 -1.92
N ALA A 626 -23.90 -21.95 -2.43
CA ALA A 626 -24.33 -22.54 -3.68
C ALA A 626 -25.79 -22.99 -3.53
N ILE A 627 -26.72 -22.11 -3.82
CA ILE A 627 -28.13 -22.44 -3.90
C ILE A 627 -28.28 -23.24 -5.17
N ASN A 628 -28.64 -24.53 -5.05
CA ASN A 628 -29.06 -25.32 -6.17
C ASN A 628 -30.08 -24.50 -6.97
N ALA A 629 -29.78 -24.23 -8.24
CA ALA A 629 -30.52 -23.30 -9.10
C ALA A 629 -32.04 -23.63 -9.22
N GLN A 630 -32.50 -24.76 -8.70
CA GLN A 630 -33.91 -25.17 -8.68
C GLN A 630 -34.65 -24.84 -7.37
N SER A 631 -33.95 -24.52 -6.26
CA SER A 631 -34.58 -24.14 -4.99
C SER A 631 -34.55 -22.62 -4.69
N ALA A 632 -33.83 -21.84 -5.49
CA ALA A 632 -33.58 -20.40 -5.26
C ALA A 632 -34.80 -19.49 -5.54
N ALA A 633 -35.88 -20.04 -6.09
CA ALA A 633 -37.08 -19.22 -6.43
C ALA A 633 -37.98 -18.90 -5.22
N ARG A 634 -37.69 -19.37 -4.02
CA ARG A 634 -38.69 -19.29 -2.92
C ARG A 634 -38.15 -19.01 -1.53
N SER A 635 -37.26 -18.15 -1.20
CA SER A 635 -37.04 -17.75 0.21
C SER A 635 -35.58 -17.66 0.71
N ALA A 636 -34.72 -16.92 0.03
CA ALA A 636 -33.64 -16.26 0.74
C ALA A 636 -33.92 -14.75 0.72
N PRO A 637 -33.87 -14.02 1.85
CA PRO A 637 -33.90 -12.56 1.77
C PRO A 637 -32.70 -12.09 0.91
N ASP A 638 -32.95 -11.17 0.01
CA ASP A 638 -31.93 -10.55 -0.82
C ASP A 638 -30.70 -10.20 0.01
N GLY A 639 -29.53 -10.78 -0.31
CA GLY A 639 -28.25 -10.35 0.21
C GLY A 639 -27.62 -11.15 1.35
N ALA A 640 -27.93 -12.42 1.55
CA ALA A 640 -27.24 -13.24 2.57
C ALA A 640 -25.74 -13.38 2.26
N VAL A 641 -24.89 -12.69 3.05
CA VAL A 641 -23.41 -12.83 3.02
C VAL A 641 -23.01 -14.12 3.73
N ASP A 642 -22.08 -14.90 3.13
CA ASP A 642 -21.48 -16.07 3.83
C ASP A 642 -20.44 -15.64 4.86
N TRP A 643 -20.92 -15.11 5.99
CA TRP A 643 -20.05 -14.68 7.08
C TRP A 643 -19.24 -15.83 7.71
N HIS A 644 -19.61 -17.09 7.44
CA HIS A 644 -18.93 -18.27 7.99
C HIS A 644 -17.79 -18.78 7.09
N ASN A 645 -17.32 -17.96 6.15
CA ASN A 645 -16.28 -18.30 5.18
C ASN A 645 -14.92 -18.47 5.86
N GLU A 646 -14.41 -19.71 5.83
CA GLU A 646 -13.16 -20.07 6.50
C GLU A 646 -11.94 -19.42 5.84
N SER A 647 -11.91 -19.33 4.51
CA SER A 647 -10.77 -18.73 3.79
C SER A 647 -10.58 -17.25 4.12
N VAL A 648 -11.68 -16.51 4.30
CA VAL A 648 -11.63 -15.12 4.76
C VAL A 648 -11.15 -15.05 6.21
N ARG A 649 -11.64 -15.95 7.09
CA ARG A 649 -11.18 -16.05 8.48
C ARG A 649 -9.66 -16.27 8.54
N GLU A 650 -9.13 -17.22 7.78
CA GLU A 650 -7.70 -17.53 7.72
C GLU A 650 -6.87 -16.34 7.20
N ALA A 651 -7.31 -15.67 6.15
CA ALA A 651 -6.62 -14.49 5.63
C ALA A 651 -6.57 -13.36 6.65
N LEU A 652 -7.65 -13.18 7.45
CA LEU A 652 -7.73 -12.17 8.50
C LEU A 652 -7.01 -12.58 9.79
N ASP A 653 -6.78 -13.86 10.02
CA ASP A 653 -6.19 -14.39 11.25
C ASP A 653 -4.76 -13.87 11.48
N LEU A 654 -3.94 -13.77 10.42
CA LEU A 654 -2.61 -13.17 10.49
C LEU A 654 -2.60 -11.64 10.40
N CYS A 655 -3.76 -10.97 10.48
CA CYS A 655 -3.80 -9.52 10.63
C CYS A 655 -3.53 -9.12 12.08
N LEU A 656 -2.44 -8.40 12.34
CA LEU A 656 -2.02 -7.95 13.66
C LEU A 656 -2.83 -6.74 14.20
N ALA A 657 -3.85 -6.31 13.49
CA ALA A 657 -4.69 -5.14 13.82
C ALA A 657 -3.89 -3.86 14.18
N CYS A 658 -2.72 -3.68 13.56
CA CYS A 658 -1.78 -2.58 13.83
C CYS A 658 -2.27 -1.19 13.38
N LYS A 659 -3.40 -1.10 12.68
CA LYS A 659 -4.01 0.14 12.13
C LYS A 659 -3.17 0.89 11.09
N ALA A 660 -1.98 0.41 10.74
CA ALA A 660 -1.11 1.12 9.79
C ALA A 660 -1.73 1.26 8.39
N CYS A 661 -2.58 0.32 7.98
CA CYS A 661 -3.29 0.44 6.71
C CYS A 661 -4.23 1.66 6.66
N LYS A 662 -4.71 2.17 7.79
CA LYS A 662 -5.56 3.36 7.83
C LYS A 662 -4.82 4.65 7.48
N THR A 663 -3.51 4.71 7.72
CA THR A 663 -2.70 5.92 7.52
C THR A 663 -1.62 5.78 6.47
N GLU A 664 -0.96 4.61 6.37
CA GLU A 664 0.06 4.36 5.35
C GLU A 664 -0.53 3.92 4.00
N CYS A 665 -1.78 3.45 3.96
CA CYS A 665 -2.44 3.18 2.69
C CYS A 665 -2.96 4.49 2.11
N PRO A 666 -2.59 4.84 0.86
CA PRO A 666 -2.97 6.12 0.27
C PRO A 666 -4.48 6.31 0.08
N VAL A 667 -5.26 5.22 0.17
CA VAL A 667 -6.73 5.24 0.09
C VAL A 667 -7.41 4.90 1.43
N ASN A 668 -6.66 4.89 2.53
CA ASN A 668 -7.14 4.75 3.91
C ASN A 668 -7.97 3.48 4.17
N VAL A 669 -7.55 2.33 3.66
CA VAL A 669 -8.16 1.02 3.96
C VAL A 669 -7.99 0.67 5.43
N ASP A 670 -9.04 0.22 6.14
CA ASP A 670 -9.00 -0.13 7.56
C ASP A 670 -9.34 -1.60 7.81
N VAL A 671 -8.43 -2.50 7.39
CA VAL A 671 -8.62 -3.96 7.58
C VAL A 671 -8.76 -4.34 9.05
N ALA A 672 -8.19 -3.59 9.98
CA ALA A 672 -8.32 -3.91 11.40
C ALA A 672 -9.78 -3.80 11.89
N THR A 673 -10.50 -2.76 11.47
CA THR A 673 -11.94 -2.60 11.72
C THR A 673 -12.74 -3.67 10.98
N TRP A 674 -12.42 -3.95 9.71
CA TRP A 674 -13.11 -4.97 8.93
C TRP A 674 -12.93 -6.39 9.47
N LYS A 675 -11.73 -6.72 9.99
CA LYS A 675 -11.45 -7.97 10.70
C LYS A 675 -12.39 -8.13 11.91
N SER A 676 -12.48 -7.09 12.72
CA SER A 676 -13.32 -7.11 13.93
C SER A 676 -14.80 -7.30 13.57
N GLU A 677 -15.27 -6.61 12.54
CA GLU A 677 -16.65 -6.74 12.01
C GLU A 677 -16.90 -8.16 11.49
N PHE A 678 -16.02 -8.66 10.60
CA PHE A 678 -16.13 -10.02 10.06
C PHE A 678 -16.17 -11.08 11.17
N LEU A 679 -15.26 -10.99 12.16
CA LEU A 679 -15.22 -11.98 13.26
C LEU A 679 -16.47 -11.92 14.14
N ALA A 680 -17.07 -10.75 14.35
CA ALA A 680 -18.33 -10.64 15.08
C ALA A 680 -19.45 -11.43 14.39
N HIS A 681 -19.54 -11.33 13.07
CA HIS A 681 -20.50 -12.10 12.27
C HIS A 681 -20.10 -13.58 12.14
N TYR A 682 -18.81 -13.88 11.96
CA TYR A 682 -18.32 -15.26 11.86
C TYR A 682 -18.66 -16.10 13.09
N TYR A 683 -18.56 -15.51 14.28
CA TYR A 683 -18.89 -16.16 15.54
C TYR A 683 -20.34 -15.97 15.99
N ALA A 684 -21.18 -15.27 15.23
CA ALA A 684 -22.60 -15.17 15.55
C ALA A 684 -23.25 -16.55 15.57
N GLY A 685 -23.82 -16.93 16.73
CA GLY A 685 -24.39 -18.28 16.94
C GLY A 685 -23.36 -19.40 17.14
N ARG A 686 -22.05 -19.11 17.15
CA ARG A 686 -20.96 -20.06 17.35
C ARG A 686 -20.21 -19.77 18.66
N ARG A 687 -19.59 -20.80 19.24
CA ARG A 687 -18.70 -20.62 20.40
C ARG A 687 -17.32 -20.15 19.92
N HIS A 688 -16.77 -19.15 20.59
CA HIS A 688 -15.38 -18.77 20.40
C HIS A 688 -14.44 -19.82 21.02
N PRO A 689 -13.20 -19.97 20.52
CA PRO A 689 -12.13 -20.70 21.20
C PRO A 689 -11.89 -20.17 22.63
N LEU A 690 -11.46 -21.03 23.56
CA LEU A 690 -11.26 -20.65 24.97
C LEU A 690 -10.29 -19.48 25.15
N HIS A 691 -9.26 -19.40 24.34
CA HIS A 691 -8.29 -18.31 24.41
C HIS A 691 -8.91 -16.96 24.04
N HIS A 692 -9.93 -16.91 23.16
CA HIS A 692 -10.65 -15.66 22.86
C HIS A 692 -11.33 -15.09 24.12
N TYR A 693 -11.92 -15.95 24.95
CA TYR A 693 -12.50 -15.51 26.24
C TYR A 693 -11.41 -15.11 27.24
N ALA A 694 -10.34 -15.89 27.35
CA ALA A 694 -9.25 -15.62 28.29
C ALA A 694 -8.51 -14.30 27.97
N PHE A 695 -8.15 -14.08 26.73
CA PHE A 695 -7.45 -12.87 26.30
C PHE A 695 -8.40 -11.69 26.06
N GLY A 696 -9.60 -11.93 25.49
CA GLY A 696 -10.60 -10.90 25.25
C GLY A 696 -11.06 -10.19 26.52
N PHE A 697 -11.27 -10.95 27.59
CA PHE A 697 -11.69 -10.45 28.91
C PHE A 697 -10.56 -10.43 29.95
N MET A 698 -9.31 -10.25 29.50
CA MET A 698 -8.13 -10.21 30.36
C MET A 698 -8.22 -9.13 31.45
N ASP A 699 -8.88 -8.01 31.16
CA ASP A 699 -9.13 -6.95 32.11
C ASP A 699 -9.90 -7.44 33.35
N ARG A 700 -10.94 -8.28 33.17
CA ARG A 700 -11.73 -8.87 34.25
C ARG A 700 -10.91 -9.87 35.05
N LEU A 701 -10.12 -10.72 34.37
CA LEU A 701 -9.21 -11.65 35.03
C LEU A 701 -8.17 -10.90 35.88
N ALA A 702 -7.58 -9.85 35.32
CA ALA A 702 -6.62 -9.00 36.02
C ALA A 702 -7.24 -8.29 37.21
N HIS A 703 -8.49 -7.78 37.10
CA HIS A 703 -9.20 -7.18 38.19
C HIS A 703 -9.47 -8.18 39.32
N LEU A 704 -10.01 -9.38 38.99
CA LEU A 704 -10.24 -10.45 39.97
C LEU A 704 -8.96 -10.86 40.70
N SER A 705 -7.84 -11.00 39.96
CA SER A 705 -6.53 -11.37 40.54
C SER A 705 -5.94 -10.28 41.44
N SER A 706 -6.51 -9.08 41.51
CA SER A 706 -6.03 -7.96 42.31
C SER A 706 -6.94 -7.57 43.49
N LEU A 707 -8.03 -8.31 43.71
CA LEU A 707 -9.03 -7.97 44.76
C LEU A 707 -8.47 -7.90 46.20
N ILE A 708 -7.54 -8.80 46.53
CA ILE A 708 -6.82 -8.79 47.81
C ILE A 708 -5.33 -8.58 47.52
N PRO A 709 -4.83 -7.33 47.69
CA PRO A 709 -3.43 -7.03 47.39
C PRO A 709 -2.44 -7.91 48.15
N GLY A 710 -1.37 -8.34 47.45
CA GLY A 710 -0.38 -9.25 48.03
C GLY A 710 -0.79 -10.72 48.07
N LEU A 711 -2.05 -11.05 48.24
CA LEU A 711 -2.55 -12.44 48.33
C LEU A 711 -3.05 -12.93 46.95
N SER A 712 -4.12 -12.26 46.42
CA SER A 712 -4.72 -12.70 45.13
C SER A 712 -3.74 -12.74 43.96
N PRO A 713 -2.85 -11.73 43.78
CA PRO A 713 -1.85 -11.82 42.71
C PRO A 713 -0.87 -12.98 42.88
N ARG A 714 -0.46 -13.29 44.15
CA ARG A 714 0.43 -14.42 44.41
C ARG A 714 -0.24 -15.74 44.06
N VAL A 715 -1.50 -15.94 44.47
CA VAL A 715 -2.26 -17.13 44.12
C VAL A 715 -2.46 -17.26 42.59
N ALA A 716 -2.82 -16.17 41.91
CA ALA A 716 -2.99 -16.14 40.45
C ALA A 716 -1.69 -16.40 39.69
N ASN A 717 -0.54 -16.03 40.23
CA ASN A 717 0.76 -16.26 39.61
C ASN A 717 1.30 -17.70 39.77
N VAL A 718 0.80 -18.46 40.75
CA VAL A 718 1.26 -19.86 40.98
C VAL A 718 1.13 -20.72 39.75
N PRO A 719 -0.05 -20.82 39.07
CA PRO A 719 -0.18 -21.61 37.84
C PRO A 719 0.66 -21.11 36.67
N LEU A 720 1.06 -19.82 36.69
CA LEU A 720 1.90 -19.23 35.65
C LEU A 720 3.39 -19.49 35.89
N ALA A 721 3.81 -19.67 37.15
CA ALA A 721 5.19 -19.83 37.57
C ALA A 721 5.66 -21.30 37.65
N LEU A 722 4.79 -22.23 38.03
CA LEU A 722 5.13 -23.66 38.16
C LEU A 722 5.20 -24.32 36.78
N PRO A 723 6.36 -24.89 36.37
CA PRO A 723 6.58 -25.37 35.01
C PRO A 723 5.50 -26.36 34.49
N GLY A 724 5.14 -27.40 35.26
CA GLY A 724 4.13 -28.34 34.82
C GLY A 724 2.73 -27.73 34.68
N LEU A 725 2.34 -26.88 35.63
CA LEU A 725 1.03 -26.22 35.60
C LEU A 725 0.97 -25.16 34.50
N SER A 726 2.06 -24.40 34.32
CA SER A 726 2.18 -23.43 33.23
C SER A 726 2.07 -24.11 31.85
N HIS A 727 2.70 -25.29 31.68
CA HIS A 727 2.56 -26.08 30.45
C HIS A 727 1.11 -26.48 30.17
N ALA A 728 0.41 -26.96 31.20
CA ALA A 728 -1.01 -27.36 31.08
C ALA A 728 -1.90 -26.13 30.71
N VAL A 729 -1.73 -25.01 31.41
CA VAL A 729 -2.48 -23.77 31.12
C VAL A 729 -2.23 -23.32 29.67
N LYS A 730 -0.98 -23.29 29.22
CA LYS A 730 -0.64 -22.90 27.84
C LYS A 730 -1.23 -23.87 26.82
N ALA A 731 -1.19 -25.18 27.08
CA ALA A 731 -1.77 -26.19 26.19
C ALA A 731 -3.29 -26.00 26.02
N VAL A 732 -4.03 -25.78 27.13
CA VAL A 732 -5.48 -25.55 27.12
C VAL A 732 -5.84 -24.25 26.40
N LEU A 733 -5.04 -23.21 26.58
CA LEU A 733 -5.26 -21.89 25.96
C LEU A 733 -4.65 -21.76 24.57
N GLY A 734 -4.08 -22.82 23.99
CA GLY A 734 -3.43 -22.74 22.67
C GLY A 734 -2.21 -21.81 22.62
N VAL A 735 -1.57 -21.53 23.75
CA VAL A 735 -0.41 -20.67 23.85
C VAL A 735 0.87 -21.43 23.49
N ALA A 736 1.79 -20.78 22.79
CA ALA A 736 3.10 -21.35 22.46
C ALA A 736 3.89 -21.68 23.72
N GLN A 737 4.47 -22.87 23.80
CA GLN A 737 5.20 -23.31 25.00
C GLN A 737 6.46 -22.50 25.29
N GLN A 738 7.05 -21.89 24.26
CA GLN A 738 8.20 -21.02 24.33
C GLN A 738 7.88 -19.66 25.01
N ARG A 739 6.63 -19.23 25.02
CA ARG A 739 6.21 -17.96 25.63
C ARG A 739 6.09 -18.06 27.14
N LYS A 740 6.51 -17.00 27.83
CA LYS A 740 6.23 -16.82 29.25
C LYS A 740 4.97 -15.99 29.43
N LEU A 741 4.00 -16.49 30.19
CA LEU A 741 2.80 -15.71 30.50
C LEU A 741 3.16 -14.57 31.48
N PRO A 742 2.63 -13.36 31.27
CA PRO A 742 2.89 -12.23 32.15
C PRO A 742 2.38 -12.47 33.56
N GLN A 743 3.13 -12.02 34.59
CA GLN A 743 2.74 -12.15 35.99
C GLN A 743 2.08 -10.88 36.49
N PHE A 744 1.06 -11.04 37.31
CA PHE A 744 0.39 -9.92 37.97
C PHE A 744 1.29 -9.25 39.02
N ALA A 745 1.25 -7.94 39.07
CA ALA A 745 1.92 -7.16 40.11
C ALA A 745 1.31 -7.42 41.48
N ALA A 746 2.11 -7.31 42.55
CA ALA A 746 1.64 -7.54 43.93
C ALA A 746 0.49 -6.62 44.36
N SER A 747 0.42 -5.42 43.80
CA SER A 747 -0.67 -4.44 44.01
C SER A 747 -0.91 -3.68 42.71
N SER A 748 -2.17 -3.44 42.35
CA SER A 748 -2.47 -2.57 41.20
C SER A 748 -2.18 -1.10 41.51
N PHE A 749 -1.91 -0.32 40.46
CA PHE A 749 -1.71 1.13 40.62
C PHE A 749 -2.93 1.81 41.26
N GLN A 750 -4.14 1.53 40.79
CA GLN A 750 -5.38 2.13 41.33
C GLN A 750 -5.51 1.86 42.83
N HIS A 751 -5.20 0.64 43.28
CA HIS A 751 -5.25 0.29 44.69
C HIS A 751 -4.20 1.08 45.51
N ALA A 752 -2.97 1.14 45.04
CA ALA A 752 -1.89 1.90 45.69
C ALA A 752 -2.19 3.40 45.69
N TRP A 753 -2.77 3.91 44.60
CA TRP A 753 -3.15 5.31 44.45
C TRP A 753 -4.23 5.74 45.42
N SER A 754 -5.26 4.89 45.60
CA SER A 754 -6.41 5.18 46.52
C SER A 754 -6.02 5.25 48.03
N ARG A 755 -4.87 4.71 48.39
CA ARG A 755 -4.32 4.70 49.75
C ARG A 755 -3.31 5.80 50.03
N ARG A 756 -3.03 6.67 49.07
CA ARG A 756 -2.15 7.83 49.33
C ARG A 756 -2.77 8.70 50.43
N PRO A 757 -1.98 9.14 51.43
CA PRO A 757 -2.45 10.10 52.41
C PRO A 757 -2.93 11.37 51.71
N SER A 758 -4.07 11.91 52.15
CA SER A 758 -4.65 13.15 51.61
C SER A 758 -3.85 14.43 51.94
N ALA A 759 -2.63 14.30 52.40
CA ALA A 759 -1.77 15.39 52.89
C ALA A 759 -1.26 16.35 51.77
N PHE A 760 -1.62 16.13 50.50
CA PHE A 760 -1.22 17.01 49.40
C PHE A 760 -2.32 17.91 48.83
N VAL A 761 -3.51 17.97 49.50
CA VAL A 761 -4.64 18.81 49.03
C VAL A 761 -4.85 20.04 49.90
N SER A 762 -4.02 20.31 50.88
CA SER A 762 -4.18 21.50 51.69
C SER A 762 -2.88 22.30 51.78
N GLY A 763 -2.87 23.45 51.10
CA GLY A 763 -2.05 24.58 51.48
C GLY A 763 -0.83 24.88 50.63
N HIS A 764 -1.02 25.26 49.38
CA HIS A 764 -0.30 26.40 48.82
C HIS A 764 -1.29 27.22 48.01
N GLU A 765 -1.71 28.35 48.55
CA GLU A 765 -2.20 29.47 47.77
C GLU A 765 -1.10 29.90 46.84
N PHE A 766 -1.15 29.40 45.59
CA PHE A 766 -0.40 30.01 44.53
C PHE A 766 -1.04 31.35 44.20
N THR A 767 -0.45 32.41 44.74
CA THR A 767 -0.70 33.78 44.35
C THR A 767 -0.72 33.86 42.83
N ARG A 768 -1.84 34.34 42.31
CA ARG A 768 -2.02 34.77 40.94
C ARG A 768 -1.04 35.93 40.67
N ALA A 769 0.19 35.66 40.28
CA ALA A 769 1.11 36.65 39.78
C ALA A 769 1.09 36.59 38.26
N ASP A 770 0.63 37.68 37.66
CA ASP A 770 0.80 38.17 36.33
C ASP A 770 0.98 37.14 35.19
N ARG A 771 -0.12 36.73 34.60
CA ARG A 771 -0.17 36.24 33.21
C ARG A 771 -1.06 37.16 32.39
N SER A 772 -0.57 38.38 32.15
CA SER A 772 -1.05 39.16 31.03
C SER A 772 -0.13 38.92 29.81
N ASP A 773 -0.80 38.64 28.70
CA ASP A 773 -0.26 38.59 27.36
C ASP A 773 0.56 37.36 26.92
N LYS A 774 -0.20 36.30 26.61
CA LYS A 774 0.07 35.52 25.37
C LYS A 774 -1.18 34.70 25.03
N LYS A 775 -1.76 34.93 23.86
CA LYS A 775 -2.79 34.08 23.23
C LYS A 775 -2.17 32.70 22.96
N ILE A 776 -2.28 31.79 23.92
CA ILE A 776 -1.99 30.39 23.78
C ILE A 776 -3.35 29.67 23.82
N GLY A 777 -3.61 28.79 22.83
CA GLY A 777 -4.87 28.07 22.70
C GLY A 777 -5.29 27.33 23.95
N ALA A 778 -6.60 27.19 24.13
CA ALA A 778 -7.37 26.68 25.27
C ALA A 778 -6.57 25.91 26.32
N LEU A 779 -6.29 26.56 27.44
CA LEU A 779 -5.72 25.97 28.66
C LEU A 779 -6.59 24.78 29.13
N ALA A 780 -5.95 23.73 29.64
CA ALA A 780 -6.69 22.66 30.31
C ALA A 780 -7.58 23.28 31.43
N PRO A 781 -8.89 22.93 31.48
CA PRO A 781 -9.76 23.50 32.48
C PRO A 781 -9.19 23.26 33.88
N GLU A 782 -8.95 24.33 34.64
CA GLU A 782 -8.56 24.30 36.06
C GLU A 782 -7.23 23.56 36.40
N GLY A 783 -6.34 23.28 35.43
CA GLY A 783 -5.09 22.54 35.71
C GLY A 783 -5.27 21.07 36.06
N ARG A 784 -6.45 20.48 35.78
CA ARG A 784 -6.79 19.09 36.07
C ARG A 784 -6.58 18.20 34.84
N VAL A 785 -6.25 16.92 35.09
CA VAL A 785 -6.03 15.91 34.05
C VAL A 785 -6.50 14.54 34.54
N LEU A 786 -7.06 13.70 33.69
CA LEU A 786 -7.39 12.33 34.04
C LEU A 786 -6.28 11.38 33.51
N LEU A 787 -5.61 10.65 34.41
CA LEU A 787 -4.67 9.60 34.08
C LEU A 787 -5.40 8.28 33.93
N TRP A 788 -5.36 7.71 32.71
CA TRP A 788 -6.06 6.47 32.40
C TRP A 788 -5.30 5.24 32.92
N PRO A 789 -5.87 4.44 33.83
CA PRO A 789 -5.24 3.25 34.37
C PRO A 789 -5.50 2.03 33.45
N ASP A 790 -4.79 1.96 32.30
CA ASP A 790 -4.94 0.83 31.38
C ASP A 790 -4.59 -0.50 32.06
N THR A 791 -5.16 -1.59 31.58
CA THR A 791 -5.03 -2.93 32.18
C THR A 791 -3.58 -3.35 32.38
N TRP A 792 -2.70 -3.09 31.40
CA TRP A 792 -1.32 -3.54 31.42
C TRP A 792 -0.47 -2.78 32.44
N ASN A 793 -0.55 -1.45 32.42
CA ASN A 793 0.19 -0.62 33.36
C ASN A 793 -0.46 -0.56 34.74
N ASN A 794 -1.74 -0.90 34.89
CA ASN A 794 -2.39 -0.96 36.21
C ASN A 794 -2.06 -2.27 36.95
N TYR A 795 -2.13 -3.42 36.27
CA TYR A 795 -2.07 -4.72 36.94
C TYR A 795 -0.74 -5.48 36.72
N TYR A 796 0.09 -5.10 35.75
CA TYR A 796 1.35 -5.80 35.43
C TYR A 796 2.58 -4.89 35.61
N HIS A 797 2.50 -3.61 35.21
CA HIS A 797 3.61 -2.65 35.33
C HIS A 797 3.20 -1.35 36.00
N PRO A 798 2.76 -1.38 37.30
CA PRO A 798 2.23 -0.19 38.00
C PRO A 798 3.28 0.93 38.13
N GLN A 799 4.58 0.61 38.07
CA GLN A 799 5.64 1.60 38.12
C GLN A 799 5.56 2.65 37.00
N SER A 800 5.09 2.28 35.80
CA SER A 800 4.93 3.24 34.68
C SER A 800 3.84 4.29 34.97
N LEU A 801 2.69 3.88 35.56
CA LEU A 801 1.64 4.82 35.99
C LEU A 801 2.08 5.68 37.17
N HIS A 802 2.84 5.13 38.11
CA HIS A 802 3.45 5.92 39.21
C HIS A 802 4.43 6.97 38.67
N ALA A 803 5.24 6.63 37.69
CA ALA A 803 6.14 7.56 37.02
C ALA A 803 5.37 8.68 36.30
N ALA A 804 4.34 8.32 35.53
CA ALA A 804 3.46 9.29 34.87
C ALA A 804 2.78 10.24 35.82
N ALA A 805 2.26 9.73 36.93
CA ALA A 805 1.63 10.56 37.97
C ALA A 805 2.61 11.60 38.55
N ARG A 806 3.86 11.19 38.87
CA ARG A 806 4.90 12.12 39.34
C ARG A 806 5.25 13.19 38.28
N ILE A 807 5.36 12.81 37.03
CA ILE A 807 5.63 13.75 35.94
C ILE A 807 4.50 14.77 35.82
N LEU A 808 3.26 14.33 35.83
CA LEU A 808 2.09 15.21 35.79
C LEU A 808 2.03 16.16 36.99
N GLU A 809 2.28 15.65 38.23
CA GLU A 809 2.35 16.44 39.45
C GLU A 809 3.48 17.50 39.36
N SER A 810 4.68 17.11 38.88
CA SER A 810 5.82 18.04 38.71
C SER A 810 5.58 19.09 37.61
N ALA A 811 4.78 18.74 36.60
CA ALA A 811 4.36 19.67 35.57
C ALA A 811 3.21 20.61 35.98
N GLY A 812 2.70 20.49 37.21
CA GLY A 812 1.63 21.32 37.75
C GLY A 812 0.20 20.81 37.42
N PHE A 813 0.06 19.55 37.01
CA PHE A 813 -1.21 18.92 36.66
C PHE A 813 -1.47 17.66 37.50
N PRO A 814 -1.91 17.79 38.80
CA PRO A 814 -2.19 16.64 39.62
C PRO A 814 -3.28 15.76 38.96
N PRO A 815 -2.99 14.45 38.76
CA PRO A 815 -3.90 13.62 38.00
C PRO A 815 -5.07 13.10 38.83
N GLU A 816 -6.27 13.11 38.25
CA GLU A 816 -7.40 12.30 38.69
C GLU A 816 -7.24 10.87 38.13
N VAL A 817 -7.57 9.88 38.97
CA VAL A 817 -7.57 8.47 38.57
C VAL A 817 -8.96 7.89 38.84
N PRO A 818 -9.62 7.26 37.87
CA PRO A 818 -10.90 6.60 38.07
C PRO A 818 -10.83 5.59 39.23
N ARG A 819 -11.77 5.65 40.15
CA ARG A 819 -11.79 4.76 41.34
C ARG A 819 -12.31 3.36 41.01
N HIS A 820 -13.18 3.25 40.03
CA HIS A 820 -13.75 1.99 39.55
C HIS A 820 -12.91 1.38 38.42
N HIS A 821 -13.12 0.10 38.20
CA HIS A 821 -12.49 -0.60 37.12
C HIS A 821 -12.94 -0.05 35.76
N VAL A 822 -11.99 0.33 34.92
CA VAL A 822 -12.18 0.81 33.54
C VAL A 822 -11.26 0.06 32.58
N CYS A 823 -11.75 -0.24 31.38
CA CYS A 823 -10.98 -0.83 30.31
C CYS A 823 -11.50 -0.32 28.96
N CYS A 824 -10.58 -0.01 28.04
CA CYS A 824 -10.91 0.41 26.67
C CYS A 824 -11.54 -0.72 25.82
N GLY A 825 -11.43 -1.97 26.25
CA GLY A 825 -11.95 -3.13 25.53
C GLY A 825 -11.12 -3.56 24.31
N ARG A 826 -9.90 -3.06 24.12
CA ARG A 826 -9.07 -3.36 22.94
C ARG A 826 -9.00 -4.85 22.53
N PRO A 827 -8.78 -5.82 23.45
CA PRO A 827 -8.72 -7.23 23.06
C PRO A 827 -10.05 -7.80 22.54
N LEU A 828 -11.19 -7.18 22.89
CA LEU A 828 -12.51 -7.61 22.44
C LEU A 828 -12.68 -7.42 20.92
N TYR A 829 -12.09 -6.36 20.36
CA TYR A 829 -12.11 -6.10 18.92
C TYR A 829 -11.35 -7.17 18.15
N ASP A 830 -10.19 -7.57 18.66
CA ASP A 830 -9.32 -8.53 17.99
C ASP A 830 -9.99 -9.89 17.79
N PHE A 831 -10.97 -10.22 18.64
CA PHE A 831 -11.73 -11.47 18.62
C PHE A 831 -13.20 -11.33 18.20
N GLY A 832 -13.65 -10.13 17.79
CA GLY A 832 -15.02 -9.91 17.31
C GLY A 832 -16.11 -9.85 18.40
N PHE A 833 -15.76 -9.62 19.68
CA PHE A 833 -16.74 -9.39 20.77
C PHE A 833 -17.30 -7.95 20.74
N LEU A 834 -17.79 -7.50 19.57
CA LEU A 834 -18.13 -6.08 19.34
C LEU A 834 -19.29 -5.58 20.22
N ALA A 835 -20.29 -6.42 20.51
CA ALA A 835 -21.37 -6.06 21.45
C ALA A 835 -20.82 -5.76 22.85
N ALA A 836 -19.89 -6.57 23.36
CA ALA A 836 -19.23 -6.33 24.64
C ALA A 836 -18.34 -5.09 24.60
N ALA A 837 -17.57 -4.90 23.53
CA ALA A 837 -16.74 -3.72 23.34
C ALA A 837 -17.56 -2.42 23.34
N ARG A 838 -18.69 -2.39 22.64
CA ARG A 838 -19.63 -1.28 22.64
C ARG A 838 -20.16 -0.98 24.05
N SER A 839 -20.57 -2.02 24.79
CA SER A 839 -21.05 -1.87 26.16
C SER A 839 -19.98 -1.28 27.10
N TYR A 840 -18.69 -1.64 26.92
CA TYR A 840 -17.59 -1.03 27.66
C TYR A 840 -17.48 0.48 27.38
N LEU A 841 -17.56 0.87 26.12
CA LEU A 841 -17.49 2.28 25.72
C LEU A 841 -18.70 3.07 26.22
N GLU A 842 -19.92 2.51 26.14
CA GLU A 842 -21.13 3.13 26.68
C GLU A 842 -21.00 3.38 28.19
N LYS A 843 -20.46 2.38 28.90
CA LYS A 843 -20.22 2.53 30.36
C LYS A 843 -19.24 3.66 30.66
N ILE A 844 -18.13 3.76 29.89
CA ILE A 844 -17.13 4.83 30.01
C ILE A 844 -17.77 6.20 29.76
N LEU A 845 -18.58 6.33 28.69
CA LEU A 845 -19.24 7.59 28.33
C LEU A 845 -20.28 8.04 29.36
N ARG A 846 -20.86 7.10 30.16
CA ARG A 846 -21.76 7.40 31.28
C ARG A 846 -20.99 7.71 32.57
N ASP A 847 -20.05 6.82 32.95
CA ASP A 847 -19.38 6.91 34.26
C ASP A 847 -18.40 8.09 34.34
N LEU A 848 -17.77 8.45 33.21
CA LEU A 848 -16.84 9.58 33.12
C LEU A 848 -17.47 10.82 32.44
N ALA A 849 -18.81 10.86 32.35
CA ALA A 849 -19.52 12.00 31.79
C ALA A 849 -19.12 13.35 32.40
N PRO A 850 -18.98 13.49 33.75
CA PRO A 850 -18.58 14.77 34.34
C PRO A 850 -17.22 15.26 33.89
N GLN A 851 -16.24 14.35 33.75
CA GLN A 851 -14.89 14.68 33.29
C GLN A 851 -14.85 15.01 31.79
N ILE A 852 -15.61 14.24 30.99
CA ILE A 852 -15.72 14.48 29.52
C ILE A 852 -16.40 15.81 29.25
N ASP A 853 -17.54 16.08 29.95
CA ASP A 853 -18.32 17.30 29.75
C ASP A 853 -17.57 18.54 30.28
N ALA A 854 -16.72 18.38 31.31
CA ALA A 854 -15.82 19.43 31.79
C ALA A 854 -14.62 19.70 30.90
N GLY A 855 -14.39 18.91 29.85
CA GLY A 855 -13.29 19.12 28.93
C GLY A 855 -11.92 18.65 29.44
N LEU A 856 -11.86 17.79 30.48
CA LEU A 856 -10.57 17.31 31.00
C LEU A 856 -9.77 16.55 29.95
N PRO A 857 -8.45 16.79 29.81
CA PRO A 857 -7.57 15.93 29.05
C PRO A 857 -7.49 14.53 29.68
N PHE A 858 -7.56 13.49 28.85
CA PHE A 858 -7.39 12.09 29.23
C PHE A 858 -6.01 11.65 28.76
N VAL A 859 -5.11 11.33 29.68
CA VAL A 859 -3.73 10.94 29.41
C VAL A 859 -3.58 9.42 29.47
N PHE A 860 -3.08 8.86 28.38
CA PHE A 860 -2.86 7.42 28.21
C PHE A 860 -1.37 7.10 28.13
N LEU A 861 -0.98 5.91 28.62
CA LEU A 861 0.36 5.36 28.50
C LEU A 861 0.42 4.26 27.43
N GLU A 862 -0.60 3.43 27.33
CA GLU A 862 -0.66 2.34 26.35
C GLU A 862 -1.27 2.87 25.02
N PRO A 863 -0.49 2.98 23.93
CA PRO A 863 -0.99 3.55 22.68
C PRO A 863 -2.17 2.77 22.08
N SER A 864 -2.22 1.44 22.30
CA SER A 864 -3.32 0.62 21.81
C SER A 864 -4.66 0.95 22.49
N CYS A 865 -4.63 1.40 23.74
CA CYS A 865 -5.81 1.91 24.44
C CYS A 865 -6.25 3.28 23.93
N ALA A 866 -5.32 4.21 23.76
CA ALA A 866 -5.61 5.55 23.24
C ALA A 866 -6.26 5.51 21.86
N THR A 867 -5.84 4.59 21.00
CA THR A 867 -6.42 4.45 19.65
C THR A 867 -7.89 4.04 19.67
N VAL A 868 -8.35 3.26 20.64
CA VAL A 868 -9.77 2.90 20.75
C VAL A 868 -10.63 4.16 20.89
N PHE A 869 -10.19 5.14 21.67
CA PHE A 869 -10.93 6.39 21.86
C PHE A 869 -10.76 7.37 20.69
N ARG A 870 -9.63 7.28 19.99
CA ARG A 870 -9.37 8.13 18.83
C ARG A 870 -10.04 7.64 17.55
N ASP A 871 -10.35 6.36 17.45
CA ASP A 871 -10.80 5.72 16.21
C ASP A 871 -12.09 4.90 16.39
N GLU A 872 -12.05 3.76 17.08
CA GLU A 872 -13.19 2.85 17.18
C GLU A 872 -14.41 3.49 17.86
N LEU A 873 -14.19 4.35 18.82
CA LEU A 873 -15.26 5.03 19.59
C LEU A 873 -16.25 5.76 18.68
N ILE A 874 -15.75 6.54 17.72
CA ILE A 874 -16.61 7.32 16.82
C ILE A 874 -17.29 6.45 15.76
N ASN A 875 -16.71 5.29 15.42
CA ASN A 875 -17.33 4.34 14.51
C ASN A 875 -18.50 3.59 15.15
N PHE A 876 -18.55 3.48 16.50
CA PHE A 876 -19.71 2.93 17.20
C PHE A 876 -20.79 3.96 17.47
N PHE A 877 -20.42 5.22 17.63
CA PHE A 877 -21.31 6.31 17.99
C PHE A 877 -21.25 7.45 16.95
N PRO A 878 -21.81 7.22 15.76
CA PRO A 878 -21.79 8.20 14.68
C PRO A 878 -22.65 9.42 15.00
N PRO A 879 -22.51 10.53 14.26
CA PRO A 879 -23.37 11.70 14.37
C PRO A 879 -24.86 11.32 14.40
N GLY A 880 -25.59 11.90 15.36
CA GLY A 880 -27.02 11.62 15.59
C GLY A 880 -27.31 10.52 16.62
N SER A 881 -26.32 9.74 17.07
CA SER A 881 -26.53 8.80 18.19
C SER A 881 -26.50 9.53 19.54
N GLU A 882 -27.14 8.94 20.58
CA GLU A 882 -27.18 9.48 21.93
C GLU A 882 -25.81 9.86 22.49
N PHE A 883 -24.81 9.03 22.28
CA PHE A 883 -23.47 9.21 22.83
C PHE A 883 -22.53 10.00 21.92
N ALA A 884 -22.93 10.34 20.68
CA ALA A 884 -22.07 11.00 19.70
C ALA A 884 -21.38 12.28 20.24
N PRO A 885 -22.06 13.21 20.93
CA PRO A 885 -21.41 14.43 21.42
C PRO A 885 -20.30 14.15 22.42
N ARG A 886 -20.51 13.17 23.34
CA ARG A 886 -19.49 12.77 24.32
C ARG A 886 -18.38 11.95 23.69
N ALA A 887 -18.70 11.07 22.75
CA ALA A 887 -17.72 10.29 22.02
C ALA A 887 -16.74 11.21 21.26
N GLN A 888 -17.26 12.24 20.59
CA GLN A 888 -16.44 13.22 19.90
C GLN A 888 -15.54 14.02 20.88
N ARG A 889 -16.10 14.50 22.02
CA ARG A 889 -15.30 15.19 23.04
C ARG A 889 -14.21 14.29 23.60
N LEU A 890 -14.52 13.06 24.00
CA LEU A 890 -13.55 12.12 24.54
C LEU A 890 -12.44 11.80 23.55
N ARG A 891 -12.78 11.64 22.25
CA ARG A 891 -11.78 11.52 21.18
C ARG A 891 -10.80 12.69 21.20
N ASP A 892 -11.30 13.92 21.24
CA ASP A 892 -10.50 15.14 21.14
C ASP A 892 -9.68 15.40 22.42
N GLN A 893 -10.16 14.93 23.57
CA GLN A 893 -9.49 14.97 24.88
C GLN A 893 -8.45 13.84 25.07
N THR A 894 -8.44 12.82 24.22
CA THR A 894 -7.52 11.66 24.34
C THR A 894 -6.12 11.99 23.85
N LEU A 895 -5.13 11.90 24.74
CA LEU A 895 -3.73 12.23 24.47
C LEU A 895 -2.79 11.17 25.05
N LEU A 896 -1.67 10.93 24.40
CA LEU A 896 -0.53 10.29 25.06
C LEU A 896 0.17 11.30 25.96
N LEU A 897 0.93 10.82 26.97
CA LEU A 897 1.63 11.73 27.89
C LEU A 897 2.58 12.68 27.16
N SER A 898 3.30 12.21 26.13
CA SER A 898 4.17 13.05 25.30
C SER A 898 3.40 14.20 24.64
N GLN A 899 2.24 13.92 24.05
CA GLN A 899 1.35 14.92 23.45
C GLN A 899 0.79 15.90 24.49
N PHE A 900 0.43 15.39 25.67
CA PHE A 900 -0.05 16.23 26.76
C PHE A 900 1.04 17.22 27.21
N LEU A 901 2.27 16.74 27.44
CA LEU A 901 3.37 17.58 27.91
C LEU A 901 3.71 18.67 26.90
N VAL A 902 3.81 18.34 25.62
CA VAL A 902 4.12 19.32 24.56
C VAL A 902 3.00 20.39 24.47
N ARG A 903 1.74 19.99 24.59
CA ARG A 903 0.60 20.87 24.41
C ARG A 903 0.27 21.73 25.61
N TYR A 904 0.32 21.15 26.83
CA TYR A 904 -0.17 21.81 28.06
C TYR A 904 0.93 22.16 29.06
N ALA A 905 2.09 21.56 28.96
CA ALA A 905 3.24 21.81 29.80
C ALA A 905 4.51 22.09 28.97
N PRO A 906 4.53 23.09 28.07
CA PRO A 906 5.68 23.35 27.18
C PRO A 906 6.98 23.66 27.95
N ASP A 907 6.86 24.20 29.18
CA ASP A 907 7.98 24.53 30.07
C ASP A 907 8.50 23.33 30.87
N PHE A 908 7.89 22.13 30.72
CA PHE A 908 8.38 20.91 31.37
C PHE A 908 9.82 20.61 30.96
N LYS A 909 10.67 20.44 31.99
CA LYS A 909 12.09 20.13 31.78
C LYS A 909 12.28 18.64 32.01
N PRO A 910 12.60 17.86 30.97
CA PRO A 910 12.97 16.46 31.15
C PRO A 910 14.32 16.36 31.88
N PRO A 911 14.65 15.18 32.44
CA PRO A 911 15.96 14.96 33.11
C PRO A 911 17.12 15.10 32.12
N GLU A 912 18.27 15.52 32.62
CA GLU A 912 19.50 15.61 31.83
C GLU A 912 20.11 14.22 31.64
N LEU A 913 20.23 13.77 30.40
CA LEU A 913 20.80 12.47 30.03
C LEU A 913 21.90 12.62 28.94
N SER A 914 22.62 13.75 28.95
CA SER A 914 23.71 13.99 28.02
C SER A 914 24.74 12.85 28.03
N GLY A 915 25.17 12.43 26.84
CA GLY A 915 26.06 11.29 26.65
C GLY A 915 25.42 9.91 26.66
N GLN A 916 24.17 9.80 27.05
CA GLN A 916 23.39 8.54 26.93
C GLN A 916 22.90 8.32 25.51
N LYS A 917 22.78 7.02 25.13
CA LYS A 917 22.16 6.60 23.89
C LYS A 917 20.79 6.00 24.18
N ILE A 918 19.80 6.39 23.39
CA ILE A 918 18.44 5.85 23.45
C ILE A 918 18.10 5.20 22.11
N VAL A 919 17.69 3.94 22.15
CA VAL A 919 17.08 3.24 21.02
C VAL A 919 15.59 3.11 21.31
N LEU A 920 14.75 3.78 20.49
CA LEU A 920 13.32 3.86 20.64
C LEU A 920 12.62 2.97 19.60
N HIS A 921 11.81 2.02 20.09
CA HIS A 921 10.86 1.29 19.25
C HIS A 921 9.47 1.91 19.38
N GLY A 922 9.02 2.62 18.34
CA GLY A 922 7.67 3.19 18.31
C GLY A 922 6.59 2.10 18.22
N HIS A 923 5.62 2.15 19.11
CA HIS A 923 4.47 1.24 19.05
C HIS A 923 3.68 1.43 17.74
N CYS A 924 3.21 0.35 17.11
CA CYS A 924 2.54 0.42 15.81
C CYS A 924 1.32 1.37 15.81
N HIS A 925 0.46 1.34 16.83
CA HIS A 925 -0.68 2.26 16.96
C HIS A 925 -0.24 3.71 17.19
N HIS A 926 0.86 3.95 17.90
CA HIS A 926 1.42 5.29 18.09
C HIS A 926 1.87 5.85 16.73
N LYS A 927 2.68 5.09 15.99
CA LYS A 927 3.14 5.47 14.64
C LYS A 927 1.97 5.70 13.68
N SER A 928 0.97 4.82 13.73
CA SER A 928 -0.15 4.85 12.77
C SER A 928 -1.14 6.00 12.98
N LEU A 929 -1.52 6.30 14.22
CA LEU A 929 -2.64 7.22 14.48
C LEU A 929 -2.27 8.47 15.28
N MET A 930 -1.08 8.52 15.89
CA MET A 930 -0.77 9.59 16.86
C MET A 930 0.58 10.30 16.59
N ARG A 931 1.40 9.78 15.68
CA ARG A 931 2.75 10.27 15.33
C ARG A 931 3.74 10.23 16.49
N MET A 932 5.01 9.96 16.17
CA MET A 932 6.10 9.80 17.15
C MET A 932 6.84 11.12 17.48
N THR A 933 6.51 12.22 16.81
CA THR A 933 7.26 13.48 16.88
C THR A 933 7.42 13.99 18.31
N ASP A 934 6.31 14.10 19.06
CA ASP A 934 6.32 14.68 20.41
C ASP A 934 7.16 13.86 21.38
N GLU A 935 7.12 12.53 21.24
CA GLU A 935 7.93 11.63 22.08
C GLU A 935 9.41 11.70 21.77
N VAL A 936 9.76 11.70 20.49
CA VAL A 936 11.14 11.83 20.02
C VAL A 936 11.74 13.18 20.45
N ASP A 937 10.98 14.26 20.30
CA ASP A 937 11.43 15.60 20.67
C ASP A 937 11.65 15.74 22.18
N LEU A 938 10.75 15.20 23.01
CA LEU A 938 10.93 15.18 24.47
C LEU A 938 12.16 14.35 24.89
N LEU A 939 12.40 13.20 24.25
CA LEU A 939 13.61 12.41 24.51
C LEU A 939 14.87 13.15 24.07
N ARG A 940 14.87 13.83 22.93
CA ARG A 940 16.02 14.65 22.48
C ARG A 940 16.29 15.82 23.40
N ARG A 941 15.25 16.42 23.99
CA ARG A 941 15.39 17.49 25.00
C ARG A 941 16.10 17.02 26.28
N THR A 942 16.24 15.71 26.53
CA THR A 942 17.08 15.17 27.61
C THR A 942 18.59 15.30 27.33
N GLY A 943 19.02 15.72 26.15
CA GLY A 943 20.41 15.71 25.70
C GLY A 943 20.93 14.35 25.23
N ALA A 944 20.12 13.31 25.25
CA ALA A 944 20.51 11.97 24.80
C ALA A 944 20.51 11.86 23.26
N ALA A 945 21.39 10.98 22.73
CA ALA A 945 21.38 10.60 21.33
C ALA A 945 20.23 9.59 21.05
N VAL A 946 19.16 10.03 20.41
CA VAL A 946 17.93 9.24 20.19
C VAL A 946 17.89 8.68 18.79
N THR A 947 17.77 7.36 18.67
CA THR A 947 17.55 6.63 17.43
C THR A 947 16.13 6.02 17.43
N LEU A 948 15.24 6.49 16.58
CA LEU A 948 13.93 5.87 16.34
C LEU A 948 14.09 4.77 15.29
N LEU A 949 13.73 3.53 15.66
CA LEU A 949 13.80 2.39 14.74
C LEU A 949 12.63 2.39 13.74
N ASP A 950 12.93 2.19 12.48
CA ASP A 950 11.91 1.81 11.47
C ASP A 950 11.64 0.30 11.52
N SER A 951 11.20 -0.16 12.67
CA SER A 951 11.02 -1.57 13.01
C SER A 951 9.64 -2.14 12.69
N GLY A 952 8.71 -1.33 12.17
CA GLY A 952 7.34 -1.78 11.91
C GLY A 952 6.63 -2.22 13.18
N CYS A 953 6.04 -3.43 13.16
CA CYS A 953 5.44 -4.07 14.33
C CYS A 953 6.45 -4.97 15.04
N CYS A 954 6.38 -5.04 16.38
CA CYS A 954 7.23 -5.94 17.18
C CYS A 954 6.93 -7.44 16.99
N GLY A 955 5.79 -7.78 16.38
CA GLY A 955 5.34 -9.15 16.17
C GLY A 955 4.53 -9.75 17.33
N MET A 956 4.46 -9.13 18.51
CA MET A 956 3.68 -9.64 19.63
C MET A 956 2.18 -9.33 19.50
N ALA A 957 1.83 -8.06 19.22
CA ALA A 957 0.45 -7.58 18.97
C ALA A 957 -0.62 -8.20 19.88
N GLY A 958 -0.57 -7.91 21.17
CA GLY A 958 -1.50 -8.48 22.17
C GLY A 958 -1.40 -10.01 22.24
N PRO A 959 -2.51 -10.76 22.07
CA PRO A 959 -2.51 -12.23 22.13
C PRO A 959 -1.82 -12.91 20.96
N PHE A 960 -1.74 -12.27 19.79
CA PHE A 960 -1.23 -12.84 18.54
C PHE A 960 0.11 -13.58 18.73
N GLY A 961 1.11 -12.93 19.33
CA GLY A 961 2.42 -13.52 19.52
C GLY A 961 2.49 -14.60 20.59
N PHE A 962 1.43 -14.79 21.38
CA PHE A 962 1.30 -15.87 22.34
C PHE A 962 0.68 -17.13 21.73
N GLU A 963 -0.14 -16.99 20.67
CA GLU A 963 -0.80 -18.13 20.04
C GLU A 963 0.22 -19.08 19.38
N ARG A 964 0.01 -20.39 19.53
CA ARG A 964 0.95 -21.44 19.12
C ARG A 964 1.24 -21.43 17.62
N ASP A 965 0.20 -21.31 16.83
CA ASP A 965 0.23 -21.31 15.36
C ASP A 965 0.77 -20.02 14.76
N LYS A 966 0.85 -18.95 15.55
CA LYS A 966 1.36 -17.63 15.12
C LYS A 966 2.77 -17.34 15.66
N TYR A 967 3.30 -18.22 16.50
CA TYR A 967 4.60 -17.99 17.17
C TYR A 967 5.73 -17.71 16.19
N GLU A 968 5.88 -18.54 15.16
CA GLU A 968 6.95 -18.41 14.16
C GLU A 968 6.82 -17.09 13.38
N VAL A 969 5.61 -16.72 12.98
CA VAL A 969 5.35 -15.42 12.33
C VAL A 969 5.69 -14.26 13.27
N SER A 970 5.34 -14.38 14.55
CA SER A 970 5.67 -13.39 15.58
C SER A 970 7.20 -13.22 15.75
N GLN A 971 7.95 -14.33 15.74
CA GLN A 971 9.42 -14.29 15.80
C GLN A 971 10.01 -13.65 14.54
N ALA A 972 9.60 -14.11 13.36
CA ALA A 972 10.07 -13.56 12.10
C ALA A 972 9.83 -12.04 11.99
N LEU A 973 8.71 -11.54 12.52
CA LEU A 973 8.42 -10.10 12.58
C LEU A 973 9.36 -9.34 13.50
N GLY A 974 9.64 -9.88 14.70
CA GLY A 974 10.58 -9.30 15.64
C GLY A 974 12.01 -9.26 15.09
N GLU A 975 12.41 -10.30 14.37
CA GLU A 975 13.74 -10.46 13.78
C GLU A 975 14.00 -9.58 12.55
N ARG A 976 12.99 -8.94 11.97
CA ARG A 976 13.21 -8.06 10.82
C ARG A 976 14.11 -6.86 11.15
N VAL A 977 13.87 -6.17 12.25
CA VAL A 977 14.60 -4.96 12.67
C VAL A 977 14.76 -4.89 14.19
N LEU A 978 13.69 -5.13 14.97
CA LEU A 978 13.65 -4.84 16.40
C LEU A 978 14.68 -5.66 17.18
N LEU A 979 14.61 -6.98 17.09
CA LEU A 979 15.45 -7.85 17.90
C LEU A 979 16.94 -7.79 17.50
N PRO A 980 17.33 -7.69 16.23
CA PRO A 980 18.70 -7.39 15.83
C PRO A 980 19.21 -6.07 16.39
N ALA A 981 18.42 -4.99 16.31
CA ALA A 981 18.82 -3.69 16.86
C ALA A 981 18.98 -3.72 18.39
N VAL A 982 18.11 -4.45 19.10
CA VAL A 982 18.21 -4.66 20.56
C VAL A 982 19.49 -5.41 20.93
N ARG A 983 19.86 -6.45 20.18
CA ARG A 983 21.09 -7.22 20.42
C ARG A 983 22.35 -6.44 20.08
N ALA A 984 22.32 -5.60 19.05
CA ALA A 984 23.43 -4.76 18.63
C ALA A 984 23.66 -3.54 19.54
N ALA A 985 22.65 -3.13 20.32
CA ALA A 985 22.74 -1.98 21.20
C ALA A 985 23.75 -2.22 22.34
N ALA A 986 24.62 -1.24 22.60
CA ALA A 986 25.60 -1.31 23.68
C ALA A 986 24.90 -1.53 25.04
N PRO A 987 25.61 -2.16 26.04
CA PRO A 987 24.99 -2.49 27.33
C PRO A 987 24.41 -1.29 28.10
N ASP A 988 24.99 -0.12 27.95
CA ASP A 988 24.60 1.16 28.56
C ASP A 988 23.47 1.90 27.77
N THR A 989 23.15 1.46 26.57
CA THR A 989 22.07 2.05 25.75
C THR A 989 20.71 1.81 26.40
N ILE A 990 19.91 2.87 26.56
CA ILE A 990 18.54 2.79 27.08
C ILE A 990 17.63 2.32 25.96
N LEU A 991 16.95 1.19 26.15
CA LEU A 991 15.94 0.68 25.23
C LEU A 991 14.58 1.19 25.68
N VAL A 992 13.83 1.84 24.78
CA VAL A 992 12.53 2.43 25.06
C VAL A 992 11.45 1.81 24.17
N ALA A 993 10.35 1.40 24.80
CA ALA A 993 9.15 0.93 24.10
C ALA A 993 7.90 1.11 24.98
N ASP A 994 6.89 1.83 24.51
CA ASP A 994 5.70 2.13 25.30
C ASP A 994 4.72 0.96 25.40
N GLY A 995 4.51 0.24 24.30
CA GLY A 995 3.56 -0.87 24.29
C GLY A 995 3.99 -2.02 25.19
N PHE A 996 3.07 -2.53 25.99
CA PHE A 996 3.28 -3.74 26.79
C PHE A 996 3.78 -4.90 25.92
N SER A 997 3.12 -5.17 24.79
CA SER A 997 3.51 -6.22 23.86
C SER A 997 4.93 -6.07 23.33
N CYS A 998 5.36 -4.84 23.07
CA CYS A 998 6.72 -4.56 22.58
C CYS A 998 7.78 -4.85 23.65
N ARG A 999 7.53 -4.45 24.91
CA ARG A 999 8.42 -4.76 26.03
C ARG A 999 8.53 -6.26 26.29
N GLU A 1000 7.40 -6.99 26.20
CA GLU A 1000 7.38 -8.45 26.34
C GLU A 1000 8.14 -9.15 25.21
N GLN A 1001 8.01 -8.69 23.95
CA GLN A 1001 8.75 -9.26 22.82
C GLN A 1001 10.26 -9.14 23.04
N ILE A 1002 10.72 -7.97 23.47
CA ILE A 1002 12.14 -7.73 23.77
C ILE A 1002 12.60 -8.61 24.93
N ALA A 1003 11.88 -8.61 26.04
CA ALA A 1003 12.27 -9.33 27.27
C ALA A 1003 12.27 -10.86 27.11
N GLN A 1004 11.42 -11.40 26.23
CA GLN A 1004 11.35 -12.85 26.00
C GLN A 1004 12.33 -13.38 24.95
N ASN A 1005 12.92 -12.47 24.12
CA ASN A 1005 13.81 -12.86 23.01
C ASN A 1005 15.23 -12.26 23.14
N SER A 1006 15.52 -11.61 24.27
CA SER A 1006 16.86 -11.10 24.56
C SER A 1006 17.13 -11.10 26.08
N SER A 1007 18.38 -10.88 26.47
CA SER A 1007 18.77 -10.63 27.87
C SER A 1007 18.49 -9.20 28.33
N ARG A 1008 17.93 -8.36 27.44
CA ARG A 1008 17.69 -6.93 27.65
C ARG A 1008 16.23 -6.67 28.01
N ARG A 1009 15.99 -5.57 28.70
CA ARG A 1009 14.64 -5.07 28.98
C ARG A 1009 14.49 -3.65 28.47
N ALA A 1010 13.37 -3.38 27.79
CA ALA A 1010 13.00 -2.02 27.46
C ALA A 1010 12.18 -1.40 28.60
N VAL A 1011 12.35 -0.11 28.82
CA VAL A 1011 11.56 0.70 29.76
C VAL A 1011 10.51 1.48 28.99
N HIS A 1012 9.47 1.90 29.69
CA HIS A 1012 8.49 2.83 29.14
C HIS A 1012 9.08 4.24 29.04
N PHE A 1013 8.66 5.05 28.05
CA PHE A 1013 9.02 6.45 27.88
C PHE A 1013 8.93 7.27 29.20
N VAL A 1014 7.83 7.11 29.94
CA VAL A 1014 7.63 7.81 31.23
C VAL A 1014 8.69 7.44 32.28
N GLU A 1015 9.22 6.22 32.24
CA GLU A 1015 10.26 5.78 33.19
C GLU A 1015 11.61 6.42 32.87
N VAL A 1016 11.84 6.82 31.61
CA VAL A 1016 13.00 7.63 31.22
C VAL A 1016 12.87 9.05 31.74
N LEU A 1017 11.70 9.69 31.52
CA LEU A 1017 11.46 11.05 31.99
C LEU A 1017 11.40 11.17 33.51
N ALA A 1018 11.10 10.10 34.23
CA ALA A 1018 11.06 10.08 35.70
C ALA A 1018 12.40 9.74 36.38
N ARG A 1019 13.53 9.69 35.64
CA ARG A 1019 14.87 9.41 36.20
C ARG A 1019 15.53 10.62 36.88
N GLY A 1020 14.88 11.79 36.82
CA GLY A 1020 15.34 13.02 37.47
C GLY A 1020 14.93 13.14 38.91
#